data_ce943990cd2303c3c1dcee3444a5825c
#
_entry.id   ce943990cd2303c3c1dcee3444a5825c
#
_cell.length_a   1.000
_cell.length_b   1.000
_cell.length_c   1.000
_cell.angle_alpha   90.00
_cell.angle_beta   90.00
_cell.angle_gamma   90.00
#
_symmetry.space_group_name_H-M   'P 1'
#
loop_
_entity.id
_entity.type
_entity.pdbx_description
1 polymer ?
#
loop_
_entity_poly.entity_id
_entity_poly.type
_entity_poly.pdbx_seq_one_letter_code
_entity_poly.pdbx_strand_id
1 'polypeptide(L)'
;MSIIVPDFILDVFKKERFHGDLDSWIMYIDLTGFTPLTASLLQDAGAGAEEVSDLLNDVFSPLVDIVYQHGGFIPHFAGDAFFAIFPKSTTDIYVFTVAVKKVHAYFRTKNAKNRSLPVSVKIGLDVGILTWGIVGKEPYSYYFSGEVLRNSAICQQKARFQDEGIVFTSSVRDYFESIDLHSESIEENFYTWKSSEIKKIKLKEGLIKTKKNTSLPVSDSSPFLSPVFSRHIPSGEFRSCIAIFIGFTPSGDKQIFSDFLSQMVKHINEYGGYCKEFDFSEEIPWLITFFGVPLAFENQLERALNCIHSLFRDLREMYAPFGIKMKAAVTSGTGYTGFIGGKEMQQYSVVGNFVNLAARMINQAQWGEIRTDRQIAQSDFFLFEIAGEISYKGMLEPVETFLLKNQKPEGFQKFLYPLVGRDHEMQVLQTEFNKLLSTKTGQIIIISGDPGVGKSRLVGSLREETIRNGKANWFFCPCDAVIKKPFNPFIHLLRHYFSQNIRGLSNRHYQYQRQFKSLINKLHVISSTEGFSSVAAKDLIEKLNHSDNAFRFLLGLSLSTPDWDDLAPQSRYQMAKDGIISLILAESLLHPLLLQIEDSHWLDPSSKELLVSLCQQLPAFPIMLVVTSRTEASTEIKTFLPTNSSSQVGVFIHLENFTRKTCAQFTEIILGNEANEALLDYVEVTTNRNPFYLEQMVEFLKEKDWLTTYHGKWTLNTGEIVTPEKIGNLLTTRIDSLNPDLRELCKVAAVIGREFDLTILESVWKALHTDANILQTQIGFIENLIKAGTRENIWRPLTKRRYLFQHALLREAAYNIQLPATLQQIHLLVAEAIELHFKDHIELKLQELAYHYELANHIQKASEFLYLAAVQAKNNYLNENALGFLEKLLKNIHLNQHHPYRLKALI
;
A
#
# COMPACT_ATOMS: atom_id res chain seq x y z
N MET A 1 21.00 -15.59 -1.75
CA MET A 1 19.97 -14.54 -1.77
C MET A 1 19.72 -14.19 -3.22
N SER A 2 18.47 -14.03 -3.60
CA SER A 2 18.08 -13.71 -4.99
C SER A 2 18.44 -12.26 -5.31
N ILE A 3 18.82 -12.00 -6.54
CA ILE A 3 19.16 -10.67 -7.05
C ILE A 3 17.84 -9.96 -7.36
N ILE A 4 17.64 -8.75 -6.79
CA ILE A 4 16.41 -7.96 -6.98
C ILE A 4 16.60 -6.88 -8.05
N VAL A 5 17.85 -6.49 -8.31
CA VAL A 5 18.24 -5.51 -9.33
C VAL A 5 19.27 -6.16 -10.24
N PRO A 6 19.16 -6.06 -11.60
CA PRO A 6 20.14 -6.67 -12.49
C PRO A 6 21.56 -6.24 -12.18
N ASP A 7 22.52 -7.19 -12.21
CA ASP A 7 23.95 -6.92 -11.99
C ASP A 7 24.47 -5.78 -12.86
N PHE A 8 23.98 -5.69 -14.13
CA PHE A 8 24.34 -4.61 -15.03
C PHE A 8 24.04 -3.22 -14.43
N ILE A 9 22.85 -3.05 -13.84
CA ILE A 9 22.45 -1.76 -13.22
C ILE A 9 23.30 -1.48 -11.98
N LEU A 10 23.55 -2.49 -11.14
CA LEU A 10 24.41 -2.34 -9.96
C LEU A 10 25.85 -1.98 -10.34
N ASP A 11 26.41 -2.61 -11.40
CA ASP A 11 27.75 -2.34 -11.89
C ASP A 11 27.93 -0.91 -12.44
N VAL A 12 26.92 -0.39 -13.17
CA VAL A 12 26.98 0.98 -13.70
C VAL A 12 26.73 2.02 -12.60
N PHE A 13 25.85 1.72 -11.63
CA PHE A 13 25.60 2.56 -10.47
C PHE A 13 26.85 2.72 -9.59
N LYS A 14 27.58 1.64 -9.30
CA LYS A 14 28.87 1.67 -8.58
C LYS A 14 29.94 2.49 -9.28
N LYS A 15 29.83 2.63 -10.60
CA LYS A 15 30.72 3.46 -11.43
C LYS A 15 30.20 4.89 -11.60
N GLU A 16 29.16 5.28 -10.84
CA GLU A 16 28.52 6.59 -10.91
C GLU A 16 28.01 6.96 -12.34
N ARG A 17 27.61 5.95 -13.10
CA ARG A 17 27.03 6.12 -14.43
C ARG A 17 25.52 5.94 -14.34
N PHE A 18 24.78 6.99 -14.66
CA PHE A 18 23.31 7.02 -14.51
C PHE A 18 22.57 6.88 -15.84
N HIS A 19 23.23 6.92 -16.97
CA HIS A 19 22.64 6.71 -18.31
C HIS A 19 23.70 6.24 -19.31
N GLY A 20 23.21 5.63 -20.38
CA GLY A 20 24.06 5.17 -21.47
C GLY A 20 23.34 4.36 -22.51
N ASP A 21 24.07 3.91 -23.50
CA ASP A 21 23.56 3.05 -24.57
C ASP A 21 24.21 1.66 -24.44
N LEU A 22 23.50 0.61 -24.87
CA LEU A 22 23.92 -0.79 -24.80
C LEU A 22 23.52 -1.52 -26.09
N ASP A 23 24.49 -1.95 -26.89
CA ASP A 23 24.24 -2.78 -28.08
C ASP A 23 23.97 -4.22 -27.64
N SER A 24 22.80 -4.74 -27.97
CA SER A 24 22.28 -5.98 -27.38
C SER A 24 21.43 -6.81 -28.34
N TRP A 25 21.37 -8.11 -28.07
CA TRP A 25 20.32 -8.98 -28.56
C TRP A 25 19.17 -8.93 -27.57
N ILE A 26 17.94 -8.87 -28.07
CA ILE A 26 16.72 -8.83 -27.25
C ILE A 26 15.89 -10.07 -27.56
N MET A 27 15.44 -10.73 -26.52
CA MET A 27 14.47 -11.81 -26.57
C MET A 27 13.26 -11.44 -25.71
N TYR A 28 12.13 -11.16 -26.35
CA TYR A 28 10.86 -10.97 -25.67
C TYR A 28 10.15 -12.32 -25.56
N ILE A 29 9.75 -12.68 -24.36
CA ILE A 29 9.14 -13.97 -24.03
C ILE A 29 7.76 -13.70 -23.44
N ASP A 30 6.72 -14.32 -24.00
CA ASP A 30 5.34 -14.22 -23.53
C ASP A 30 4.70 -15.62 -23.41
N LEU A 31 4.02 -15.83 -22.30
CA LEU A 31 3.37 -17.11 -21.98
C LEU A 31 1.93 -17.15 -22.49
N THR A 32 1.70 -17.83 -23.57
CA THR A 32 0.34 -17.95 -24.13
C THR A 32 -0.48 -19.01 -23.38
N GLY A 33 -1.74 -18.69 -23.10
CA GLY A 33 -2.65 -19.56 -22.33
C GLY A 33 -2.59 -19.33 -20.81
N PHE A 34 -1.67 -18.47 -20.34
CA PHE A 34 -1.51 -18.15 -18.93
C PHE A 34 -2.64 -17.24 -18.40
N THR A 35 -3.01 -16.19 -19.14
CA THR A 35 -4.06 -15.23 -18.73
C THR A 35 -5.43 -15.89 -18.48
N PRO A 36 -5.97 -16.80 -19.34
CA PRO A 36 -7.21 -17.53 -19.04
C PRO A 36 -7.09 -18.44 -17.81
N LEU A 37 -5.93 -19.07 -17.64
CA LEU A 37 -5.67 -19.95 -16.51
C LEU A 37 -5.64 -19.16 -15.19
N THR A 38 -4.92 -18.03 -15.16
CA THR A 38 -4.89 -17.15 -13.99
C THR A 38 -6.24 -16.55 -13.69
N ALA A 39 -7.04 -16.20 -14.71
CA ALA A 39 -8.40 -15.71 -14.51
C ALA A 39 -9.32 -16.74 -13.86
N SER A 40 -9.20 -18.03 -14.23
CA SER A 40 -9.97 -19.11 -13.60
C SER A 40 -9.52 -19.40 -12.16
N LEU A 41 -8.22 -19.38 -11.89
CA LEU A 41 -7.68 -19.59 -10.56
C LEU A 41 -8.01 -18.43 -9.60
N LEU A 42 -8.05 -17.20 -10.10
CA LEU A 42 -8.37 -16.00 -9.32
C LEU A 42 -9.88 -15.86 -9.02
N GLN A 43 -10.75 -16.68 -9.60
CA GLN A 43 -12.18 -16.73 -9.23
C GLN A 43 -12.41 -17.42 -7.88
N ASP A 44 -11.53 -18.35 -7.49
CA ASP A 44 -11.56 -18.96 -6.16
C ASP A 44 -10.87 -18.02 -5.16
N ALA A 45 -11.67 -17.33 -4.36
CA ALA A 45 -11.21 -16.32 -3.42
C ALA A 45 -10.16 -16.90 -2.44
N GLY A 46 -8.92 -16.48 -2.58
CA GLY A 46 -7.82 -16.76 -1.63
C GLY A 46 -6.80 -17.79 -2.11
N ALA A 47 -7.16 -18.97 -2.57
CA ALA A 47 -6.20 -19.99 -3.00
C ALA A 47 -5.60 -19.71 -4.40
N GLY A 48 -6.41 -19.16 -5.31
CA GLY A 48 -6.02 -19.01 -6.70
C GLY A 48 -4.84 -18.09 -6.99
N ALA A 49 -4.64 -17.04 -6.20
CA ALA A 49 -3.52 -16.10 -6.45
C ALA A 49 -2.16 -16.67 -5.98
N GLU A 50 -2.17 -17.53 -4.96
CA GLU A 50 -0.99 -18.27 -4.52
C GLU A 50 -0.59 -19.31 -5.57
N GLU A 51 -1.58 -20.09 -6.07
CA GLU A 51 -1.36 -21.05 -7.15
C GLU A 51 -0.83 -20.39 -8.42
N VAL A 52 -1.31 -19.17 -8.74
CA VAL A 52 -0.77 -18.37 -9.85
C VAL A 52 0.69 -17.99 -9.60
N SER A 53 1.05 -17.57 -8.38
CA SER A 53 2.44 -17.22 -8.03
C SER A 53 3.36 -18.44 -8.12
N ASP A 54 2.95 -19.58 -7.58
CA ASP A 54 3.72 -20.81 -7.64
C ASP A 54 3.90 -21.28 -9.09
N LEU A 55 2.85 -21.20 -9.89
CA LEU A 55 2.88 -21.51 -11.31
C LEU A 55 3.84 -20.57 -12.06
N LEU A 56 3.81 -19.27 -11.77
CA LEU A 56 4.75 -18.29 -12.34
C LEU A 56 6.20 -18.63 -11.98
N ASN A 57 6.45 -18.91 -10.72
CA ASN A 57 7.79 -19.25 -10.24
C ASN A 57 8.30 -20.57 -10.85
N ASP A 58 7.43 -21.57 -10.98
CA ASP A 58 7.74 -22.86 -11.61
C ASP A 58 8.04 -22.74 -13.10
N VAL A 59 7.44 -21.75 -13.78
CA VAL A 59 7.69 -21.49 -15.19
C VAL A 59 8.89 -20.56 -15.37
N PHE A 60 8.96 -19.47 -14.60
CA PHE A 60 9.99 -18.44 -14.78
C PHE A 60 11.36 -18.86 -14.27
N SER A 61 11.45 -19.61 -13.16
CA SER A 61 12.75 -19.98 -12.59
C SER A 61 13.68 -20.68 -13.60
N PRO A 62 13.25 -21.71 -14.36
CA PRO A 62 14.11 -22.31 -15.39
C PRO A 62 14.44 -21.37 -16.56
N LEU A 63 13.55 -20.44 -16.90
CA LEU A 63 13.80 -19.46 -17.96
C LEU A 63 14.83 -18.42 -17.53
N VAL A 64 14.72 -17.93 -16.29
CA VAL A 64 15.72 -17.07 -15.66
C VAL A 64 17.08 -17.74 -15.69
N ASP A 65 17.17 -19.01 -15.26
CA ASP A 65 18.42 -19.76 -15.27
C ASP A 65 19.01 -19.87 -16.70
N ILE A 66 18.19 -20.13 -17.73
CA ILE A 66 18.64 -20.19 -19.12
C ILE A 66 19.22 -18.84 -19.56
N VAL A 67 18.54 -17.73 -19.29
CA VAL A 67 18.98 -16.39 -19.69
C VAL A 67 20.33 -16.04 -19.02
N TYR A 68 20.43 -16.20 -17.70
CA TYR A 68 21.64 -15.83 -16.95
C TYR A 68 22.83 -16.74 -17.28
N GLN A 69 22.62 -18.04 -17.47
CA GLN A 69 23.66 -18.98 -17.90
C GLN A 69 24.26 -18.63 -19.29
N HIS A 70 23.50 -17.93 -20.14
CA HIS A 70 23.93 -17.55 -21.48
C HIS A 70 24.37 -16.08 -21.59
N GLY A 71 24.67 -15.42 -20.45
CA GLY A 71 25.21 -14.06 -20.40
C GLY A 71 24.18 -12.95 -20.58
N GLY A 72 22.90 -13.28 -20.59
CA GLY A 72 21.79 -12.32 -20.55
C GLY A 72 21.39 -11.92 -19.13
N PHE A 73 20.53 -10.93 -19.02
CA PHE A 73 19.86 -10.55 -17.78
C PHE A 73 18.42 -10.14 -18.07
N ILE A 74 17.56 -10.16 -17.04
CA ILE A 74 16.15 -9.78 -17.10
C ILE A 74 15.98 -8.50 -16.32
N PRO A 75 15.52 -7.38 -16.93
CA PRO A 75 15.30 -6.13 -16.21
C PRO A 75 14.09 -6.19 -15.28
N HIS A 76 12.95 -6.73 -15.74
CA HIS A 76 11.71 -6.85 -14.98
C HIS A 76 10.78 -7.90 -15.60
N PHE A 77 9.73 -8.27 -14.85
CA PHE A 77 8.65 -9.15 -15.29
C PHE A 77 7.37 -8.34 -15.50
N ALA A 78 6.83 -8.35 -16.72
CA ALA A 78 5.58 -7.68 -17.09
C ALA A 78 4.41 -8.70 -17.09
N GLY A 79 3.90 -9.06 -15.92
CA GLY A 79 2.86 -10.10 -15.79
C GLY A 79 3.37 -11.49 -16.18
N ASP A 80 2.85 -12.03 -17.28
CA ASP A 80 3.25 -13.31 -17.87
C ASP A 80 4.30 -13.20 -18.99
N ALA A 81 4.89 -12.00 -19.18
CA ALA A 81 5.92 -11.73 -20.15
C ALA A 81 7.17 -11.10 -19.55
N PHE A 82 8.30 -11.17 -20.22
CA PHE A 82 9.52 -10.45 -19.88
C PHE A 82 10.48 -10.29 -21.03
N PHE A 83 11.38 -9.32 -20.91
CA PHE A 83 12.54 -9.18 -21.79
C PHE A 83 13.76 -9.87 -21.23
N ALA A 84 14.51 -10.50 -22.08
CA ALA A 84 15.89 -10.92 -21.79
C ALA A 84 16.83 -10.11 -22.69
N ILE A 85 17.77 -9.41 -22.06
CA ILE A 85 18.76 -8.54 -22.71
C ILE A 85 20.10 -9.25 -22.67
N PHE A 86 20.72 -9.41 -23.85
CA PHE A 86 22.04 -10.06 -23.99
C PHE A 86 23.02 -9.05 -24.57
N PRO A 87 23.91 -8.43 -23.78
CA PRO A 87 24.88 -7.48 -24.30
C PRO A 87 25.83 -8.13 -25.31
N LYS A 88 25.99 -7.56 -26.50
CA LYS A 88 26.89 -8.09 -27.54
C LYS A 88 28.35 -8.09 -27.11
N SER A 89 28.73 -7.26 -26.16
CA SER A 89 30.07 -7.25 -25.57
C SER A 89 30.43 -8.52 -24.80
N THR A 90 29.43 -9.26 -24.32
CA THR A 90 29.61 -10.47 -23.52
C THR A 90 28.96 -11.72 -24.13
N THR A 91 28.03 -11.57 -25.06
CA THR A 91 27.26 -12.65 -25.66
C THR A 91 27.35 -12.60 -27.19
N ASP A 92 27.92 -13.60 -27.80
CA ASP A 92 27.95 -13.75 -29.25
C ASP A 92 26.64 -14.34 -29.79
N ILE A 93 26.48 -14.31 -31.12
CA ILE A 93 25.25 -14.80 -31.80
C ILE A 93 24.99 -16.29 -31.53
N TYR A 94 26.03 -17.13 -31.44
CA TYR A 94 25.86 -18.56 -31.19
C TYR A 94 25.30 -18.83 -29.78
N VAL A 95 25.84 -18.16 -28.77
CA VAL A 95 25.37 -18.28 -27.37
C VAL A 95 23.92 -17.78 -27.27
N PHE A 96 23.60 -16.65 -27.89
CA PHE A 96 22.24 -16.14 -27.96
C PHE A 96 21.27 -17.13 -28.61
N THR A 97 21.64 -17.68 -29.76
CA THR A 97 20.84 -18.66 -30.51
C THR A 97 20.60 -19.93 -29.69
N VAL A 98 21.58 -20.39 -28.93
CA VAL A 98 21.43 -21.53 -28.00
C VAL A 98 20.45 -21.21 -26.88
N ALA A 99 20.49 -20.00 -26.33
CA ALA A 99 19.50 -19.56 -25.32
C ALA A 99 18.07 -19.60 -25.87
N VAL A 100 17.84 -19.05 -27.06
CA VAL A 100 16.53 -19.09 -27.74
C VAL A 100 16.05 -20.55 -27.92
N LYS A 101 16.92 -21.44 -28.41
CA LYS A 101 16.59 -22.87 -28.56
C LYS A 101 16.22 -23.53 -27.24
N LYS A 102 16.96 -23.26 -26.16
CA LYS A 102 16.68 -23.85 -24.83
C LYS A 102 15.36 -23.37 -24.25
N VAL A 103 15.03 -22.08 -24.37
CA VAL A 103 13.74 -21.52 -23.97
C VAL A 103 12.61 -22.23 -24.71
N HIS A 104 12.71 -22.32 -26.04
CA HIS A 104 11.71 -22.97 -26.86
C HIS A 104 11.57 -24.48 -26.53
N ALA A 105 12.67 -25.22 -26.36
CA ALA A 105 12.68 -26.64 -26.03
C ALA A 105 12.10 -26.95 -24.65
N TYR A 106 12.29 -26.05 -23.69
CA TYR A 106 11.73 -26.18 -22.34
C TYR A 106 10.21 -26.38 -22.37
N PHE A 107 9.50 -25.53 -23.11
CA PHE A 107 8.05 -25.60 -23.21
C PHE A 107 7.56 -26.84 -23.98
N ARG A 108 8.27 -27.24 -25.03
CA ARG A 108 7.93 -28.49 -25.75
C ARG A 108 8.03 -29.72 -24.82
N THR A 109 9.03 -29.76 -23.96
CA THR A 109 9.23 -30.87 -23.04
C THR A 109 8.24 -30.87 -21.89
N LYS A 110 7.90 -29.68 -21.35
CA LYS A 110 6.94 -29.52 -20.25
C LYS A 110 5.51 -29.88 -20.69
N ASN A 111 5.09 -29.43 -21.87
CA ASN A 111 3.78 -29.78 -22.44
C ASN A 111 3.63 -31.27 -22.77
N ALA A 112 4.72 -31.93 -23.13
CA ALA A 112 4.71 -33.38 -23.38
C ALA A 112 4.52 -34.18 -22.09
N LYS A 113 4.95 -33.67 -20.94
CA LYS A 113 4.87 -34.34 -19.63
C LYS A 113 3.59 -34.00 -18.87
N ASN A 114 3.00 -32.84 -19.04
CA ASN A 114 1.85 -32.37 -18.27
C ASN A 114 0.75 -31.86 -19.21
N ARG A 115 -0.19 -32.72 -19.61
CA ARG A 115 -1.31 -32.38 -20.52
C ARG A 115 -2.35 -31.46 -19.91
N SER A 116 -2.32 -31.23 -18.60
CA SER A 116 -3.31 -30.44 -17.88
C SER A 116 -3.00 -28.92 -17.89
N LEU A 117 -1.82 -28.49 -18.33
CA LEU A 117 -1.40 -27.08 -18.37
C LEU A 117 -0.93 -26.75 -19.79
N PRO A 118 -1.82 -26.33 -20.71
CA PRO A 118 -1.43 -25.97 -22.08
C PRO A 118 -0.81 -24.57 -22.11
N VAL A 119 0.32 -24.38 -21.44
CA VAL A 119 1.11 -23.14 -21.51
C VAL A 119 2.12 -23.28 -22.65
N SER A 120 2.09 -22.35 -23.59
CA SER A 120 3.05 -22.28 -24.69
C SER A 120 3.76 -20.93 -24.68
N VAL A 121 4.87 -20.84 -25.39
CA VAL A 121 5.68 -19.63 -25.45
C VAL A 121 5.64 -19.00 -26.85
N LYS A 122 5.57 -17.69 -26.88
CA LYS A 122 5.85 -16.87 -28.06
C LYS A 122 7.12 -16.07 -27.81
N ILE A 123 8.01 -16.09 -28.76
CA ILE A 123 9.33 -15.47 -28.68
C ILE A 123 9.48 -14.48 -29.83
N GLY A 124 9.76 -13.22 -29.47
CA GLY A 124 10.13 -12.17 -30.43
C GLY A 124 11.59 -11.78 -30.25
N LEU A 125 12.35 -11.68 -31.36
CA LEU A 125 13.76 -11.36 -31.32
C LEU A 125 14.05 -10.11 -32.14
N ASP A 126 14.90 -9.24 -31.60
CA ASP A 126 15.49 -8.12 -32.35
C ASP A 126 16.92 -7.85 -31.85
N VAL A 127 17.64 -7.00 -32.54
CA VAL A 127 19.03 -6.63 -32.26
C VAL A 127 19.26 -5.15 -32.53
N GLY A 128 19.87 -4.47 -31.57
CA GLY A 128 20.15 -3.04 -31.71
C GLY A 128 20.57 -2.36 -30.43
N ILE A 129 20.55 -1.05 -30.44
CA ILE A 129 20.97 -0.21 -29.34
C ILE A 129 19.78 0.04 -28.42
N LEU A 130 20.00 -0.25 -27.15
CA LEU A 130 19.14 0.14 -26.02
C LEU A 130 19.71 1.37 -25.34
N THR A 131 18.87 2.33 -25.01
CA THR A 131 19.21 3.37 -24.03
C THR A 131 18.73 2.92 -22.65
N TRP A 132 19.60 3.06 -21.65
CA TRP A 132 19.27 2.78 -20.26
C TRP A 132 19.49 4.03 -19.39
N GLY A 133 18.75 4.13 -18.28
CA GLY A 133 18.90 5.21 -17.32
C GLY A 133 18.50 4.79 -15.92
N ILE A 134 19.14 5.43 -14.92
CA ILE A 134 18.80 5.36 -13.50
C ILE A 134 18.22 6.71 -13.11
N VAL A 135 17.04 6.72 -12.51
CA VAL A 135 16.23 7.93 -12.27
C VAL A 135 15.69 7.94 -10.84
N GLY A 136 15.35 9.14 -10.34
CA GLY A 136 14.84 9.34 -8.99
C GLY A 136 15.94 9.65 -7.97
N LYS A 137 15.58 9.55 -6.70
CA LYS A 137 16.46 9.57 -5.51
C LYS A 137 16.01 8.44 -4.62
N GLU A 138 16.87 7.96 -3.74
CA GLU A 138 16.58 6.79 -2.89
C GLU A 138 15.12 6.67 -2.40
N PRO A 139 14.42 5.59 -2.81
CA PRO A 139 14.87 4.53 -3.70
C PRO A 139 14.90 4.96 -5.17
N TYR A 140 15.99 4.58 -5.88
CA TYR A 140 16.14 4.81 -7.31
C TYR A 140 15.28 3.84 -8.11
N SER A 141 14.90 4.25 -9.34
CA SER A 141 14.33 3.37 -10.35
C SER A 141 15.24 3.37 -11.60
N TYR A 142 15.04 2.39 -12.46
CA TYR A 142 15.78 2.31 -13.72
C TYR A 142 14.85 1.95 -14.87
N TYR A 143 15.30 2.25 -16.08
CA TYR A 143 14.57 1.92 -17.30
C TYR A 143 15.49 1.49 -18.42
N PHE A 144 14.92 0.75 -19.36
CA PHE A 144 15.50 0.43 -20.65
C PHE A 144 14.51 0.86 -21.73
N SER A 145 15.00 1.54 -22.77
CA SER A 145 14.18 2.04 -23.87
C SER A 145 14.89 1.87 -25.21
N GLY A 146 14.14 1.83 -26.29
CA GLY A 146 14.66 1.74 -27.65
C GLY A 146 13.73 1.01 -28.58
N GLU A 147 13.86 1.27 -29.87
CA GLU A 147 13.05 0.61 -30.92
C GLU A 147 13.20 -0.90 -30.89
N VAL A 148 14.37 -1.40 -30.52
CA VAL A 148 14.67 -2.82 -30.42
C VAL A 148 13.75 -3.56 -29.44
N LEU A 149 13.34 -2.94 -28.32
CA LEU A 149 12.36 -3.52 -27.40
C LEU A 149 10.98 -3.62 -28.06
N ARG A 150 10.54 -2.54 -28.69
CA ARG A 150 9.26 -2.49 -29.36
C ARG A 150 9.19 -3.48 -30.53
N ASN A 151 10.24 -3.54 -31.35
CA ASN A 151 10.30 -4.47 -32.46
C ASN A 151 10.25 -5.93 -31.97
N SER A 152 10.96 -6.27 -30.89
CA SER A 152 10.90 -7.62 -30.32
C SER A 152 9.50 -7.95 -29.79
N ALA A 153 8.79 -6.97 -29.19
CA ALA A 153 7.40 -7.15 -28.77
C ALA A 153 6.46 -7.34 -29.96
N ILE A 154 6.61 -6.57 -31.04
CA ILE A 154 5.86 -6.76 -32.29
C ILE A 154 6.12 -8.14 -32.88
N CYS A 155 7.38 -8.60 -32.92
CA CYS A 155 7.72 -9.95 -33.35
C CYS A 155 6.97 -11.01 -32.54
N GLN A 156 6.92 -10.86 -31.23
CA GLN A 156 6.20 -11.78 -30.33
C GLN A 156 4.68 -11.77 -30.62
N GLN A 157 4.07 -10.59 -30.86
CA GLN A 157 2.65 -10.52 -31.21
C GLN A 157 2.32 -11.22 -32.53
N LYS A 158 3.23 -11.19 -33.49
CA LYS A 158 3.11 -11.87 -34.81
C LYS A 158 3.38 -13.38 -34.70
N ALA A 159 4.05 -13.85 -33.68
CA ALA A 159 4.40 -15.26 -33.53
C ALA A 159 3.16 -16.15 -33.43
N ARG A 160 3.09 -17.18 -34.30
CA ARG A 160 2.01 -18.20 -34.32
C ARG A 160 2.60 -19.58 -34.02
N PHE A 161 1.79 -20.50 -33.52
CA PHE A 161 2.24 -21.86 -33.25
C PHE A 161 2.67 -22.62 -34.52
N GLN A 162 2.13 -22.26 -35.67
CA GLN A 162 2.54 -22.80 -36.98
C GLN A 162 3.98 -22.45 -37.30
N ASP A 163 4.49 -21.32 -36.78
CA ASP A 163 5.81 -20.78 -36.99
C ASP A 163 6.75 -21.13 -35.83
N GLU A 164 6.55 -22.25 -35.13
CA GLU A 164 7.30 -22.66 -33.92
C GLU A 164 7.23 -21.65 -32.79
N GLY A 165 6.43 -20.60 -32.89
CA GLY A 165 6.29 -19.54 -31.91
C GLY A 165 7.49 -18.57 -31.80
N ILE A 166 8.39 -18.55 -32.79
CA ILE A 166 9.58 -17.68 -32.82
C ILE A 166 9.51 -16.80 -34.04
N VAL A 167 9.54 -15.48 -33.84
CA VAL A 167 9.59 -14.47 -34.92
C VAL A 167 10.70 -13.48 -34.64
N PHE A 168 11.39 -12.99 -35.69
CA PHE A 168 12.48 -12.06 -35.57
C PHE A 168 12.51 -11.08 -36.76
N THR A 169 13.21 -9.96 -36.56
CA THR A 169 13.36 -8.91 -37.59
C THR A 169 14.40 -9.26 -38.66
N SER A 170 14.40 -8.48 -39.77
CA SER A 170 15.43 -8.58 -40.79
C SER A 170 16.84 -8.37 -40.24
N SER A 171 17.00 -7.47 -39.27
CA SER A 171 18.29 -7.22 -38.60
C SER A 171 18.86 -8.46 -37.94
N VAL A 172 18.03 -9.26 -37.31
CA VAL A 172 18.45 -10.53 -36.65
C VAL A 172 18.68 -11.63 -37.71
N ARG A 173 17.84 -11.66 -38.77
CA ARG A 173 18.00 -12.60 -39.88
C ARG A 173 19.44 -12.59 -40.45
N ASP A 174 19.96 -11.41 -40.74
CA ASP A 174 21.28 -11.26 -41.38
C ASP A 174 22.40 -11.89 -40.51
N TYR A 175 22.27 -11.79 -39.18
CA TYR A 175 23.17 -12.48 -38.24
C TYR A 175 22.97 -14.00 -38.25
N PHE A 176 21.74 -14.51 -38.31
CA PHE A 176 21.48 -15.96 -38.34
C PHE A 176 21.98 -16.58 -39.65
N GLU A 177 21.81 -15.90 -40.77
CA GLU A 177 22.35 -16.35 -42.03
C GLU A 177 23.88 -16.43 -42.03
N SER A 178 24.55 -15.53 -41.30
CA SER A 178 26.02 -15.58 -41.13
C SER A 178 26.52 -16.81 -40.39
N ILE A 179 25.66 -17.52 -39.67
CA ILE A 179 25.95 -18.77 -38.98
C ILE A 179 25.24 -19.99 -39.57
N ASP A 180 24.83 -19.91 -40.84
CA ASP A 180 24.20 -20.98 -41.63
C ASP A 180 22.83 -21.41 -41.08
N LEU A 181 22.05 -20.48 -40.52
CA LEU A 181 20.65 -20.68 -40.12
C LEU A 181 19.73 -19.93 -41.07
N HIS A 182 18.99 -20.70 -41.88
CA HIS A 182 18.08 -20.14 -42.88
C HIS A 182 16.70 -19.84 -42.26
N SER A 183 16.10 -18.74 -42.70
CA SER A 183 14.81 -18.27 -42.25
C SER A 183 13.76 -18.22 -43.36
N GLU A 184 12.49 -18.21 -43.02
CA GLU A 184 11.38 -17.98 -43.93
C GLU A 184 10.75 -16.62 -43.61
N SER A 185 10.35 -15.88 -44.62
CA SER A 185 9.60 -14.64 -44.43
C SER A 185 8.14 -14.94 -44.10
N ILE A 186 7.64 -14.27 -43.06
CA ILE A 186 6.21 -14.27 -42.72
C ILE A 186 5.51 -13.08 -43.34
N GLU A 187 6.12 -11.91 -43.21
CA GLU A 187 5.69 -10.61 -43.74
C GLU A 187 6.95 -9.77 -44.04
N GLU A 188 6.77 -8.59 -44.61
CA GLU A 188 7.87 -7.64 -44.81
C GLU A 188 8.57 -7.34 -43.46
N ASN A 189 9.89 -7.52 -43.43
CA ASN A 189 10.74 -7.37 -42.23
C ASN A 189 10.56 -8.38 -41.07
N PHE A 190 9.70 -9.41 -41.20
CA PHE A 190 9.47 -10.42 -40.15
C PHE A 190 9.73 -11.83 -40.67
N TYR A 191 10.51 -12.60 -39.93
CA TYR A 191 11.02 -13.91 -40.29
C TYR A 191 10.84 -14.93 -39.17
N THR A 192 10.83 -16.21 -39.53
CA THR A 192 10.77 -17.35 -38.62
C THR A 192 11.71 -18.47 -39.01
N TRP A 193 11.92 -19.43 -38.14
CA TRP A 193 12.63 -20.66 -38.45
C TRP A 193 11.71 -21.84 -38.67
N LYS A 194 12.10 -22.76 -39.57
CA LYS A 194 11.53 -24.10 -39.62
C LYS A 194 12.06 -24.97 -38.48
N SER A 195 11.28 -25.98 -38.05
CA SER A 195 11.71 -27.00 -37.10
C SER A 195 13.05 -27.66 -37.45
N SER A 196 13.36 -27.82 -38.74
CA SER A 196 14.64 -28.36 -39.21
C SER A 196 15.82 -27.46 -38.86
N GLU A 197 15.68 -26.16 -38.94
CA GLU A 197 16.74 -25.20 -38.62
C GLU A 197 17.01 -25.14 -37.11
N ILE A 198 15.98 -25.13 -36.29
CA ILE A 198 16.11 -25.18 -34.83
C ILE A 198 16.89 -26.42 -34.37
N LYS A 199 16.70 -27.57 -35.07
CA LYS A 199 17.44 -28.82 -34.78
C LYS A 199 18.93 -28.72 -35.12
N LYS A 200 19.32 -27.92 -36.14
CA LYS A 200 20.74 -27.72 -36.52
C LYS A 200 21.56 -26.99 -35.48
N ILE A 201 20.92 -26.18 -34.58
CA ILE A 201 21.62 -25.43 -33.56
C ILE A 201 22.29 -26.40 -32.59
N LYS A 202 23.62 -26.55 -32.67
CA LYS A 202 24.41 -27.45 -31.82
C LYS A 202 25.02 -26.66 -30.66
N LEU A 203 25.00 -27.25 -29.47
CA LEU A 203 25.79 -26.78 -28.34
C LEU A 203 27.27 -26.96 -28.68
N LYS A 204 28.04 -25.89 -28.85
CA LYS A 204 29.51 -25.95 -28.80
C LYS A 204 29.87 -25.90 -27.32
N GLU A 205 30.32 -27.04 -26.77
CA GLU A 205 30.88 -27.11 -25.42
C GLU A 205 32.11 -26.20 -25.35
N GLY A 206 32.14 -25.31 -24.38
CA GLY A 206 33.30 -24.42 -24.12
C GLY A 206 33.09 -22.93 -24.34
N LEU A 207 31.98 -22.48 -24.97
CA LEU A 207 31.71 -21.05 -25.17
C LEU A 207 30.94 -20.41 -23.98
N ILE A 208 30.40 -21.22 -23.11
CA ILE A 208 29.70 -20.74 -21.92
C ILE A 208 30.74 -20.44 -20.84
N LYS A 209 31.17 -19.19 -20.73
CA LYS A 209 31.87 -18.71 -19.53
C LYS A 209 30.84 -18.69 -18.40
N THR A 210 30.79 -19.77 -17.63
CA THR A 210 30.10 -19.75 -16.33
C THR A 210 30.74 -18.63 -15.51
N LYS A 211 30.12 -17.46 -15.47
CA LYS A 211 30.40 -16.48 -14.41
C LYS A 211 30.16 -17.24 -13.12
N LYS A 212 31.22 -17.44 -12.31
CA LYS A 212 31.04 -17.88 -10.93
C LYS A 212 30.06 -16.89 -10.30
N ASN A 213 28.92 -17.40 -9.86
CA ASN A 213 27.95 -16.63 -9.10
C ASN A 213 28.65 -16.05 -7.85
N THR A 214 29.18 -14.85 -7.98
CA THR A 214 29.40 -13.99 -6.84
C THR A 214 28.06 -13.35 -6.57
N SER A 215 27.18 -14.05 -5.83
CA SER A 215 25.97 -13.44 -5.30
C SER A 215 26.39 -12.19 -4.52
N LEU A 216 26.14 -11.03 -5.11
CA LEU A 216 26.35 -9.76 -4.43
C LEU A 216 25.41 -9.72 -3.22
N PRO A 217 25.87 -9.28 -2.05
CA PRO A 217 25.01 -9.19 -0.88
C PRO A 217 23.83 -8.23 -1.14
N VAL A 218 22.68 -8.49 -0.54
CA VAL A 218 21.47 -7.63 -0.63
C VAL A 218 21.78 -6.17 -0.26
N SER A 219 22.81 -5.92 0.53
CA SER A 219 23.33 -4.58 0.83
C SER A 219 23.63 -3.72 -0.41
N ASP A 220 24.04 -4.33 -1.51
CA ASP A 220 24.42 -3.60 -2.72
C ASP A 220 23.19 -3.10 -3.52
N SER A 221 22.04 -3.75 -3.34
CA SER A 221 20.75 -3.35 -3.97
C SER A 221 19.99 -2.30 -3.15
N SER A 222 20.46 -1.97 -1.93
CA SER A 222 19.72 -1.09 -0.99
C SER A 222 19.31 0.27 -1.58
N PRO A 223 20.10 0.94 -2.44
CA PRO A 223 19.68 2.22 -3.02
C PRO A 223 18.46 2.15 -3.94
N PHE A 224 18.12 0.96 -4.43
CA PHE A 224 16.98 0.71 -5.33
C PHE A 224 15.76 0.12 -4.61
N LEU A 225 15.92 -0.21 -3.34
CA LEU A 225 14.89 -0.90 -2.58
C LEU A 225 14.22 0.05 -1.59
N SER A 226 12.90 -0.11 -1.43
CA SER A 226 12.24 0.50 -0.28
C SER A 226 12.94 0.04 1.01
N PRO A 227 13.15 0.94 1.99
CA PRO A 227 13.78 0.58 3.28
C PRO A 227 13.11 -0.60 4.00
N VAL A 228 11.88 -0.91 3.64
CA VAL A 228 11.12 -2.08 4.15
C VAL A 228 11.78 -3.39 3.76
N PHE A 229 12.28 -3.51 2.51
CA PHE A 229 12.91 -4.73 2.01
C PHE A 229 14.33 -4.94 2.56
N SER A 230 15.00 -3.89 3.05
CA SER A 230 16.34 -3.99 3.61
C SER A 230 16.40 -4.74 4.94
N ARG A 231 15.28 -4.82 5.66
CA ARG A 231 15.18 -5.44 6.99
C ARG A 231 14.52 -6.82 6.97
N HIS A 232 13.61 -7.05 6.06
CA HIS A 232 12.86 -8.31 5.94
C HIS A 232 12.32 -8.46 4.52
N ILE A 233 12.53 -9.65 3.92
CA ILE A 233 11.87 -10.02 2.66
C ILE A 233 10.51 -10.61 3.05
N PRO A 234 9.39 -9.94 2.78
CA PRO A 234 8.08 -10.47 3.16
C PRO A 234 7.78 -11.75 2.39
N SER A 235 7.25 -12.74 3.09
CA SER A 235 6.55 -13.87 2.47
C SER A 235 5.39 -13.33 1.64
N GLY A 236 4.95 -14.05 0.61
CA GLY A 236 3.77 -13.64 -0.16
C GLY A 236 2.56 -13.40 0.74
N GLU A 237 1.76 -12.40 0.43
CA GLU A 237 0.60 -11.97 1.21
C GLU A 237 -0.54 -11.52 0.31
N PHE A 238 -1.78 -11.62 0.80
CA PHE A 238 -2.93 -10.96 0.18
C PHE A 238 -3.11 -9.56 0.74
N ARG A 239 -3.14 -8.55 -0.15
CA ARG A 239 -3.31 -7.15 0.24
C ARG A 239 -4.32 -6.44 -0.62
N SER A 240 -5.07 -5.53 -0.02
CA SER A 240 -5.81 -4.52 -0.76
C SER A 240 -4.82 -3.48 -1.29
N CYS A 241 -4.83 -3.28 -2.60
CA CYS A 241 -3.87 -2.45 -3.32
C CYS A 241 -4.57 -1.54 -4.31
N ILE A 242 -3.92 -0.43 -4.64
CA ILE A 242 -4.31 0.45 -5.74
C ILE A 242 -3.22 0.37 -6.79
N ALA A 243 -3.59 0.03 -8.02
CA ALA A 243 -2.71 0.02 -9.18
C ALA A 243 -2.89 1.32 -9.98
N ILE A 244 -1.79 1.97 -10.30
CA ILE A 244 -1.76 3.15 -11.17
C ILE A 244 -0.82 2.88 -12.33
N PHE A 245 -1.35 2.96 -13.54
CA PHE A 245 -0.60 2.97 -14.78
C PHE A 245 -0.55 4.41 -15.31
N ILE A 246 0.65 4.93 -15.55
CA ILE A 246 0.87 6.28 -16.04
C ILE A 246 1.54 6.18 -17.40
N GLY A 247 0.77 6.42 -18.47
CA GLY A 247 1.29 6.50 -19.84
C GLY A 247 1.81 7.89 -20.16
N PHE A 248 2.90 7.98 -20.94
CA PHE A 248 3.52 9.25 -21.31
C PHE A 248 4.13 9.19 -22.71
N THR A 249 4.33 10.38 -23.33
CA THR A 249 5.06 10.50 -24.59
C THR A 249 6.54 10.73 -24.30
N PRO A 250 7.48 10.02 -24.97
CA PRO A 250 8.90 10.32 -24.87
C PRO A 250 9.22 11.73 -25.39
N SER A 251 10.23 12.37 -24.84
CA SER A 251 10.82 13.59 -25.39
C SER A 251 12.01 13.25 -26.28
N GLY A 252 12.24 14.05 -27.35
CA GLY A 252 13.46 13.95 -28.16
C GLY A 252 14.74 14.35 -27.40
N ASP A 253 14.64 15.15 -26.35
CA ASP A 253 15.75 15.53 -25.49
C ASP A 253 15.93 14.52 -24.36
N LYS A 254 17.03 13.76 -24.38
CA LYS A 254 17.35 12.70 -23.41
C LYS A 254 17.47 13.26 -21.98
N GLN A 255 18.00 14.48 -21.81
CA GLN A 255 18.20 15.06 -20.48
C GLN A 255 16.87 15.49 -19.85
N ILE A 256 16.05 16.19 -20.63
CA ILE A 256 14.70 16.61 -20.20
C ILE A 256 13.84 15.39 -19.90
N PHE A 257 13.95 14.36 -20.73
CA PHE A 257 13.20 13.11 -20.50
C PHE A 257 13.63 12.38 -19.23
N SER A 258 14.93 12.28 -18.97
CA SER A 258 15.47 11.70 -17.74
C SER A 258 15.05 12.49 -16.50
N ASP A 259 15.03 13.82 -16.56
CA ASP A 259 14.56 14.68 -15.47
C ASP A 259 13.05 14.47 -15.22
N PHE A 260 12.24 14.42 -16.27
CA PHE A 260 10.81 14.10 -16.17
C PHE A 260 10.56 12.77 -15.45
N LEU A 261 11.24 11.69 -15.86
CA LEU A 261 11.11 10.38 -15.19
C LEU A 261 11.58 10.44 -13.73
N SER A 262 12.65 11.19 -13.45
CA SER A 262 13.16 11.38 -12.09
C SER A 262 12.17 12.12 -11.20
N GLN A 263 11.50 13.15 -11.71
CA GLN A 263 10.47 13.88 -10.99
C GLN A 263 9.22 13.02 -10.76
N MET A 264 8.83 12.17 -11.71
CA MET A 264 7.73 11.21 -11.50
C MET A 264 8.03 10.25 -10.35
N VAL A 265 9.19 9.59 -10.38
CA VAL A 265 9.60 8.63 -9.33
C VAL A 265 9.66 9.32 -7.97
N LYS A 266 10.31 10.49 -7.90
CA LYS A 266 10.40 11.28 -6.68
C LYS A 266 9.00 11.60 -6.12
N HIS A 267 8.10 12.08 -6.99
CA HIS A 267 6.75 12.46 -6.59
C HIS A 267 5.96 11.27 -6.03
N ILE A 268 6.00 10.12 -6.70
CA ILE A 268 5.32 8.90 -6.25
C ILE A 268 5.88 8.43 -4.91
N ASN A 269 7.21 8.39 -4.75
CA ASN A 269 7.85 8.00 -3.50
C ASN A 269 7.47 8.92 -2.33
N GLU A 270 7.33 10.23 -2.58
CA GLU A 270 6.89 11.20 -1.57
C GLU A 270 5.49 10.92 -1.02
N TYR A 271 4.60 10.33 -1.84
CA TYR A 271 3.26 9.91 -1.41
C TYR A 271 3.21 8.47 -0.86
N GLY A 272 4.34 7.75 -0.83
CA GLY A 272 4.44 6.38 -0.34
C GLY A 272 3.99 5.34 -1.35
N GLY A 273 3.97 5.68 -2.64
CA GLY A 273 3.76 4.74 -3.73
C GLY A 273 5.01 3.88 -4.00
N TYR A 274 4.80 2.67 -4.45
CA TYR A 274 5.86 1.75 -4.89
C TYR A 274 5.95 1.78 -6.41
N CYS A 275 7.03 2.37 -6.95
CA CYS A 275 7.34 2.32 -8.39
C CYS A 275 7.86 0.93 -8.73
N LYS A 276 7.08 0.15 -9.49
CA LYS A 276 7.47 -1.20 -9.88
C LYS A 276 8.44 -1.19 -11.06
N GLU A 277 8.04 -0.58 -12.18
CA GLU A 277 8.81 -0.61 -13.42
C GLU A 277 8.36 0.42 -14.43
N PHE A 278 9.29 0.81 -15.33
CA PHE A 278 8.99 1.49 -16.58
C PHE A 278 8.95 0.45 -17.71
N ASP A 279 7.88 0.44 -18.48
CA ASP A 279 7.72 -0.41 -19.65
C ASP A 279 7.73 0.43 -20.94
N PHE A 280 8.64 0.10 -21.85
CA PHE A 280 8.83 0.74 -23.17
C PHE A 280 8.57 -0.23 -24.32
N SER A 281 7.91 -1.35 -24.07
CA SER A 281 7.61 -2.38 -25.06
C SER A 281 6.46 -1.99 -25.99
N GLU A 282 5.55 -1.20 -25.50
CA GLU A 282 4.35 -0.77 -26.20
C GLU A 282 4.58 0.54 -26.96
N GLU A 283 3.61 0.92 -27.81
CA GLU A 283 3.65 2.19 -28.54
C GLU A 283 3.69 3.39 -27.59
N ILE A 284 2.98 3.28 -26.48
CA ILE A 284 2.94 4.28 -25.41
C ILE A 284 3.64 3.69 -24.19
N PRO A 285 4.81 4.18 -23.81
CA PRO A 285 5.48 3.75 -22.61
C PRO A 285 4.69 4.15 -21.36
N TRP A 286 4.80 3.33 -20.32
CA TRP A 286 4.14 3.57 -19.04
C TRP A 286 5.02 3.28 -17.84
N LEU A 287 4.69 3.92 -16.72
CA LEU A 287 5.17 3.57 -15.38
C LEU A 287 4.06 2.83 -14.62
N ILE A 288 4.40 1.70 -14.03
CA ILE A 288 3.52 0.94 -13.15
C ILE A 288 3.88 1.25 -11.70
N THR A 289 2.89 1.68 -10.93
CA THR A 289 3.06 1.98 -9.51
C THR A 289 1.89 1.46 -8.69
N PHE A 290 2.15 1.15 -7.41
CA PHE A 290 1.17 0.63 -6.48
C PHE A 290 1.14 1.43 -5.17
N PHE A 291 -0.04 1.49 -4.55
CA PHE A 291 -0.24 1.95 -3.17
C PHE A 291 -0.84 0.81 -2.34
N GLY A 292 -0.51 0.77 -1.04
CA GLY A 292 -0.89 -0.34 -0.15
C GLY A 292 0.14 -1.46 -0.08
N VAL A 293 1.23 -1.35 -0.86
CA VAL A 293 2.36 -2.28 -0.88
C VAL A 293 3.69 -1.52 -1.05
N PRO A 294 4.78 -2.02 -0.50
CA PRO A 294 4.91 -3.12 0.47
C PRO A 294 4.35 -2.79 1.85
N LEU A 295 4.00 -1.52 2.08
CA LEU A 295 3.33 -1.02 3.29
C LEU A 295 1.94 -0.50 2.96
N ALA A 296 0.97 -0.82 3.80
CA ALA A 296 -0.35 -0.21 3.75
C ALA A 296 -0.41 1.06 4.60
N PHE A 297 -1.28 2.00 4.21
CA PHE A 297 -1.57 3.23 4.94
C PHE A 297 -3.09 3.38 5.08
N GLU A 298 -3.54 3.92 6.21
CA GLU A 298 -4.97 4.11 6.50
C GLU A 298 -5.70 4.90 5.41
N ASN A 299 -5.02 5.89 4.83
CA ASN A 299 -5.52 6.78 3.79
C ASN A 299 -4.92 6.48 2.40
N GLN A 300 -4.60 5.22 2.10
CA GLN A 300 -3.91 4.86 0.85
C GLN A 300 -4.67 5.30 -0.42
N LEU A 301 -6.01 5.27 -0.42
CA LEU A 301 -6.83 5.75 -1.53
C LEU A 301 -6.66 7.25 -1.75
N GLU A 302 -6.77 8.02 -0.67
CA GLU A 302 -6.56 9.48 -0.72
C GLU A 302 -5.14 9.83 -1.16
N ARG A 303 -4.12 9.11 -0.67
CA ARG A 303 -2.72 9.27 -1.08
C ARG A 303 -2.51 9.00 -2.56
N ALA A 304 -3.07 7.90 -3.08
CA ALA A 304 -2.97 7.53 -4.48
C ALA A 304 -3.61 8.59 -5.39
N LEU A 305 -4.82 9.06 -5.02
CA LEU A 305 -5.54 10.08 -5.77
C LEU A 305 -4.87 11.45 -5.70
N ASN A 306 -4.39 11.86 -4.52
CA ASN A 306 -3.61 13.10 -4.36
C ASN A 306 -2.30 13.05 -5.13
N CYS A 307 -1.59 11.91 -5.10
CA CYS A 307 -0.38 11.69 -5.86
C CYS A 307 -0.62 11.89 -7.35
N ILE A 308 -1.55 11.14 -7.94
CA ILE A 308 -1.78 11.21 -9.39
C ILE A 308 -2.35 12.56 -9.82
N HIS A 309 -3.25 13.15 -9.04
CA HIS A 309 -3.82 14.46 -9.33
C HIS A 309 -2.75 15.56 -9.28
N SER A 310 -1.91 15.60 -8.24
CA SER A 310 -0.83 16.59 -8.13
C SER A 310 0.27 16.36 -9.17
N LEU A 311 0.63 15.11 -9.45
CA LEU A 311 1.58 14.77 -10.50
C LEU A 311 1.13 15.30 -11.86
N PHE A 312 -0.14 15.10 -12.23
CA PHE A 312 -0.70 15.62 -13.47
C PHE A 312 -0.76 17.15 -13.50
N ARG A 313 -1.06 17.80 -12.39
CA ARG A 313 -1.05 19.26 -12.29
C ARG A 313 0.36 19.81 -12.46
N ASP A 314 1.34 19.29 -11.70
CA ASP A 314 2.66 19.89 -11.58
C ASP A 314 3.56 19.54 -12.79
N LEU A 315 3.63 18.26 -13.17
CA LEU A 315 4.50 17.84 -14.29
C LEU A 315 3.92 18.17 -15.66
N ARG A 316 2.58 18.17 -15.82
CA ARG A 316 1.98 18.54 -17.10
C ARG A 316 2.34 19.97 -17.50
N GLU A 317 2.25 20.94 -16.59
CA GLU A 317 2.61 22.33 -16.88
C GLU A 317 4.10 22.49 -17.17
N MET A 318 4.96 21.78 -16.41
CA MET A 318 6.40 21.88 -16.51
C MET A 318 6.95 21.29 -17.84
N TYR A 319 6.40 20.14 -18.27
CA TYR A 319 6.95 19.39 -19.41
C TYR A 319 6.13 19.45 -20.69
N ALA A 320 4.93 20.06 -20.69
CA ALA A 320 4.15 20.28 -21.93
C ALA A 320 4.90 21.05 -23.03
N PRO A 321 5.75 22.07 -22.72
CA PRO A 321 6.53 22.76 -23.74
C PRO A 321 7.53 21.86 -24.50
N PHE A 322 7.91 20.73 -23.90
CA PHE A 322 8.82 19.74 -24.48
C PHE A 322 8.10 18.58 -25.17
N GLY A 323 6.78 18.70 -25.39
CA GLY A 323 5.96 17.70 -26.07
C GLY A 323 5.54 16.50 -25.21
N ILE A 324 5.86 16.49 -23.91
CA ILE A 324 5.51 15.39 -23.02
C ILE A 324 4.04 15.52 -22.63
N LYS A 325 3.28 14.46 -22.92
CA LYS A 325 1.87 14.30 -22.53
C LYS A 325 1.75 13.11 -21.59
N MET A 326 0.75 13.12 -20.70
CA MET A 326 0.47 12.04 -19.75
C MET A 326 -0.99 11.64 -19.78
N LYS A 327 -1.27 10.38 -19.49
CA LYS A 327 -2.57 9.82 -19.20
C LYS A 327 -2.43 8.77 -18.11
N ALA A 328 -3.51 8.44 -17.39
CA ALA A 328 -3.43 7.45 -16.31
C ALA A 328 -4.68 6.59 -16.21
N ALA A 329 -4.50 5.39 -15.65
CA ALA A 329 -5.57 4.53 -15.20
C ALA A 329 -5.31 4.13 -13.74
N VAL A 330 -6.34 4.17 -12.91
CA VAL A 330 -6.29 3.87 -11.47
C VAL A 330 -7.37 2.87 -11.14
N THR A 331 -7.00 1.75 -10.55
CA THR A 331 -7.93 0.68 -10.13
C THR A 331 -7.57 0.19 -8.74
N SER A 332 -8.54 -0.38 -8.04
CA SER A 332 -8.32 -0.98 -6.72
C SER A 332 -8.79 -2.43 -6.66
N GLY A 333 -8.23 -3.19 -5.74
CA GLY A 333 -8.63 -4.55 -5.49
C GLY A 333 -7.69 -5.31 -4.55
N THR A 334 -8.10 -6.50 -4.15
CA THR A 334 -7.24 -7.40 -3.39
C THR A 334 -6.43 -8.28 -4.34
N GLY A 335 -5.12 -8.37 -4.09
CA GLY A 335 -4.22 -9.17 -4.90
C GLY A 335 -3.14 -9.85 -4.08
N TYR A 336 -2.55 -10.87 -4.67
CA TYR A 336 -1.32 -11.49 -4.16
C TYR A 336 -0.17 -10.50 -4.32
N THR A 337 0.63 -10.36 -3.29
CA THR A 337 1.83 -9.51 -3.27
C THR A 337 3.01 -10.33 -2.80
N GLY A 338 4.07 -10.37 -3.58
CA GLY A 338 5.23 -11.19 -3.25
C GLY A 338 6.32 -11.13 -4.31
N PHE A 339 7.39 -11.91 -4.11
CA PHE A 339 8.48 -12.00 -5.06
C PHE A 339 8.19 -13.04 -6.14
N ILE A 340 8.35 -12.66 -7.40
CA ILE A 340 8.18 -13.50 -8.58
C ILE A 340 9.52 -13.60 -9.31
N GLY A 341 9.87 -14.80 -9.78
CA GLY A 341 11.09 -15.03 -10.55
C GLY A 341 11.83 -16.30 -10.15
N GLY A 342 13.16 -16.30 -10.29
CA GLY A 342 14.04 -17.42 -10.00
C GLY A 342 15.14 -17.07 -8.99
N LYS A 343 16.13 -17.97 -8.85
CA LYS A 343 17.25 -17.75 -7.92
C LYS A 343 18.16 -16.58 -8.33
N GLU A 344 18.29 -16.34 -9.62
CA GLU A 344 19.19 -15.32 -10.19
C GLU A 344 18.52 -13.94 -10.30
N MET A 345 17.18 -13.88 -10.36
CA MET A 345 16.42 -12.63 -10.42
C MET A 345 15.03 -12.84 -9.79
N GLN A 346 14.68 -11.97 -8.87
CA GLN A 346 13.34 -11.86 -8.30
C GLN A 346 12.88 -10.41 -8.28
N GLN A 347 11.60 -10.20 -8.54
CA GLN A 347 10.96 -8.88 -8.47
C GLN A 347 9.74 -8.93 -7.57
N TYR A 348 9.61 -7.96 -6.67
CA TYR A 348 8.39 -7.79 -5.89
C TYR A 348 7.27 -7.29 -6.80
N SER A 349 6.17 -8.02 -6.84
CA SER A 349 5.07 -7.76 -7.76
C SER A 349 3.70 -7.91 -7.08
N VAL A 350 2.70 -7.38 -7.75
CA VAL A 350 1.28 -7.51 -7.37
C VAL A 350 0.56 -8.24 -8.49
N VAL A 351 -0.15 -9.32 -8.15
CA VAL A 351 -0.94 -10.12 -9.09
C VAL A 351 -2.42 -10.04 -8.71
N GLY A 352 -3.25 -9.59 -9.65
CA GLY A 352 -4.70 -9.47 -9.43
C GLY A 352 -5.42 -8.93 -10.66
N ASN A 353 -6.73 -9.21 -10.76
CA ASN A 353 -7.55 -8.81 -11.90
C ASN A 353 -7.60 -7.27 -12.09
N PHE A 354 -7.54 -6.51 -10.99
CA PHE A 354 -7.54 -5.05 -11.03
C PHE A 354 -6.27 -4.48 -11.70
N VAL A 355 -5.11 -5.15 -11.58
CA VAL A 355 -3.88 -4.76 -12.28
C VAL A 355 -4.05 -4.88 -13.79
N ASN A 356 -4.63 -6.01 -14.24
CA ASN A 356 -4.94 -6.24 -15.65
C ASN A 356 -6.00 -5.24 -16.17
N LEU A 357 -6.97 -4.87 -15.33
CA LEU A 357 -7.96 -3.84 -15.66
C LEU A 357 -7.29 -2.49 -15.89
N ALA A 358 -6.39 -2.05 -14.99
CA ALA A 358 -5.65 -0.80 -15.16
C ALA A 358 -4.84 -0.76 -16.47
N ALA A 359 -4.12 -1.86 -16.79
CA ALA A 359 -3.36 -1.99 -18.03
C ALA A 359 -4.22 -1.87 -19.31
N ARG A 360 -5.48 -2.28 -19.24
CA ARG A 360 -6.44 -2.14 -20.36
C ARG A 360 -7.08 -0.76 -20.40
N MET A 361 -7.41 -0.20 -19.25
CA MET A 361 -8.00 1.14 -19.13
C MET A 361 -7.07 2.23 -19.63
N ILE A 362 -5.75 2.10 -19.40
CA ILE A 362 -4.76 3.11 -19.86
C ILE A 362 -4.74 3.25 -21.38
N ASN A 363 -4.94 2.16 -22.13
CA ASN A 363 -4.95 2.19 -23.59
C ASN A 363 -6.14 3.00 -24.13
N GLN A 364 -7.25 3.05 -23.42
CA GLN A 364 -8.46 3.79 -23.80
C GLN A 364 -8.54 5.21 -23.23
N ALA A 365 -7.69 5.53 -22.24
CA ALA A 365 -7.61 6.89 -21.72
C ALA A 365 -7.03 7.86 -22.77
N GLN A 366 -7.60 9.05 -22.86
CA GLN A 366 -7.07 10.12 -23.69
C GLN A 366 -5.95 10.89 -22.99
N TRP A 367 -5.12 11.59 -23.75
CA TRP A 367 -4.06 12.40 -23.16
C TRP A 367 -4.63 13.48 -22.23
N GLY A 368 -4.16 13.49 -20.98
CA GLY A 368 -4.61 14.38 -19.94
C GLY A 368 -5.73 13.81 -19.06
N GLU A 369 -6.25 12.61 -19.36
CA GLU A 369 -7.25 11.93 -18.55
C GLU A 369 -6.62 11.06 -17.47
N ILE A 370 -7.31 10.98 -16.34
CA ILE A 370 -7.09 10.00 -15.27
C ILE A 370 -8.38 9.19 -15.18
N ARG A 371 -8.35 7.95 -15.67
CA ARG A 371 -9.49 7.04 -15.71
C ARG A 371 -9.49 6.12 -14.50
N THR A 372 -10.64 5.87 -13.89
CA THR A 372 -10.74 5.08 -12.66
C THR A 372 -11.88 4.06 -12.74
N ASP A 373 -11.80 3.02 -11.93
CA ASP A 373 -12.90 2.08 -11.71
C ASP A 373 -13.95 2.64 -10.73
N ARG A 374 -15.02 1.88 -10.52
CA ARG A 374 -16.13 2.25 -9.62
C ARG A 374 -15.69 2.37 -8.15
N GLN A 375 -14.79 1.49 -7.67
CA GLN A 375 -14.34 1.51 -6.28
C GLN A 375 -13.55 2.79 -5.97
N ILE A 376 -12.67 3.19 -6.87
CA ILE A 376 -11.94 4.46 -6.77
C ILE A 376 -12.90 5.66 -6.83
N ALA A 377 -13.92 5.60 -7.69
CA ALA A 377 -14.87 6.70 -7.87
C ALA A 377 -15.79 6.93 -6.65
N GLN A 378 -15.87 6.01 -5.71
CA GLN A 378 -16.58 6.17 -4.44
C GLN A 378 -15.84 7.06 -3.42
N SER A 379 -14.66 7.60 -3.78
CA SER A 379 -13.91 8.50 -2.89
C SER A 379 -14.66 9.79 -2.60
N ASP A 380 -14.71 10.17 -1.32
CA ASP A 380 -15.33 11.42 -0.87
C ASP A 380 -14.49 12.66 -1.13
N PHE A 381 -13.19 12.49 -1.45
CA PHE A 381 -12.24 13.59 -1.58
C PHE A 381 -12.18 14.22 -2.98
N PHE A 382 -12.68 13.52 -3.99
CA PHE A 382 -12.59 13.94 -5.39
C PHE A 382 -13.93 13.94 -6.10
N LEU A 383 -14.02 14.73 -7.17
CA LEU A 383 -15.14 14.73 -8.12
C LEU A 383 -14.82 13.79 -9.27
N PHE A 384 -15.79 12.95 -9.60
CA PHE A 384 -15.71 12.03 -10.73
C PHE A 384 -16.84 12.30 -11.72
N GLU A 385 -16.56 12.03 -12.99
CA GLU A 385 -17.54 12.08 -14.08
C GLU A 385 -17.62 10.70 -14.72
N ILE A 386 -18.82 10.20 -14.97
CA ILE A 386 -19.02 8.90 -15.64
C ILE A 386 -18.42 8.98 -17.05
N ALA A 387 -17.52 8.06 -17.36
CA ALA A 387 -16.89 7.95 -18.67
C ALA A 387 -17.54 6.89 -19.58
N GLY A 388 -18.56 6.22 -19.08
CA GLY A 388 -19.31 5.16 -19.75
C GLY A 388 -18.81 3.75 -19.44
N GLU A 389 -19.53 2.78 -19.94
CA GLU A 389 -19.20 1.35 -19.83
C GLU A 389 -18.32 0.91 -20.99
N ILE A 390 -17.30 0.08 -20.69
CA ILE A 390 -16.35 -0.39 -21.67
C ILE A 390 -16.16 -1.89 -21.51
N SER A 391 -16.28 -2.61 -22.63
CA SER A 391 -15.97 -4.04 -22.70
C SER A 391 -14.47 -4.24 -22.96
N TYR A 392 -13.83 -5.01 -22.10
CA TYR A 392 -12.42 -5.35 -22.22
C TYR A 392 -12.25 -6.83 -22.57
N LYS A 393 -11.27 -7.13 -23.45
CA LYS A 393 -10.96 -8.51 -23.84
C LYS A 393 -10.67 -9.37 -22.60
N GLY A 394 -11.43 -10.47 -22.42
CA GLY A 394 -11.27 -11.40 -21.29
C GLY A 394 -12.01 -11.00 -20.03
N MET A 395 -12.91 -10.00 -20.06
CA MET A 395 -13.91 -9.74 -19.02
C MET A 395 -15.29 -10.16 -19.56
N LEU A 396 -16.10 -10.77 -18.67
CA LEU A 396 -17.43 -11.27 -19.03
C LEU A 396 -18.46 -10.14 -19.14
N GLU A 397 -18.30 -9.09 -18.35
CA GLU A 397 -19.22 -7.95 -18.27
C GLU A 397 -18.51 -6.64 -18.60
N PRO A 398 -19.22 -5.66 -19.17
CA PRO A 398 -18.70 -4.30 -19.33
C PRO A 398 -18.35 -3.69 -17.97
N VAL A 399 -17.29 -2.91 -17.93
CA VAL A 399 -16.85 -2.20 -16.73
C VAL A 399 -17.22 -0.73 -16.84
N GLU A 400 -17.95 -0.23 -15.86
CA GLU A 400 -18.23 1.20 -15.73
C GLU A 400 -16.95 1.93 -15.30
N THR A 401 -16.62 2.99 -16.03
CA THR A 401 -15.40 3.77 -15.80
C THR A 401 -15.72 5.23 -15.55
N PHE A 402 -14.83 5.90 -14.82
CA PHE A 402 -14.99 7.28 -14.36
C PHE A 402 -13.73 8.08 -14.67
N LEU A 403 -13.91 9.40 -14.85
CA LEU A 403 -12.80 10.35 -15.01
C LEU A 403 -12.62 11.14 -13.72
N LEU A 404 -11.42 11.09 -13.16
CA LEU A 404 -11.04 11.95 -12.05
C LEU A 404 -10.94 13.40 -12.55
N LYS A 405 -11.68 14.32 -11.93
CA LYS A 405 -11.71 15.74 -12.34
C LYS A 405 -10.88 16.60 -11.38
N ASN A 406 -11.47 17.03 -10.30
CA ASN A 406 -10.85 17.93 -9.34
C ASN A 406 -11.01 17.36 -7.93
N GLN A 407 -10.13 17.79 -7.05
CA GLN A 407 -10.33 17.63 -5.62
C GLN A 407 -11.61 18.39 -5.24
N LYS A 408 -12.48 17.78 -4.47
CA LYS A 408 -13.64 18.50 -3.90
C LYS A 408 -13.10 19.67 -3.08
N PRO A 409 -13.73 20.87 -3.14
CA PRO A 409 -13.33 21.94 -2.24
C PRO A 409 -13.27 21.38 -0.82
N GLU A 410 -12.19 21.67 -0.09
CA GLU A 410 -12.06 21.30 1.32
C GLU A 410 -13.15 22.03 2.13
N GLY A 411 -14.35 21.51 2.06
CA GLY A 411 -15.47 21.90 2.84
C GLY A 411 -15.92 20.68 3.58
N PHE A 412 -15.69 20.70 4.89
CA PHE A 412 -16.35 19.81 5.84
C PHE A 412 -16.33 18.32 5.43
N GLN A 413 -15.54 17.49 6.07
CA GLN A 413 -15.92 16.10 6.20
C GLN A 413 -17.36 16.10 6.69
N LYS A 414 -18.31 15.89 5.79
CA LYS A 414 -19.69 15.67 6.17
C LYS A 414 -19.72 14.32 6.84
N PHE A 415 -19.71 14.35 8.13
CA PHE A 415 -19.97 13.13 8.88
C PHE A 415 -21.41 12.71 8.65
N LEU A 416 -21.60 11.46 8.25
CA LEU A 416 -22.92 10.95 7.85
C LEU A 416 -23.90 10.93 9.02
N TYR A 417 -23.38 10.69 10.23
CA TYR A 417 -24.18 10.53 11.45
C TYR A 417 -23.85 11.60 12.49
N PRO A 418 -24.73 11.90 13.46
CA PRO A 418 -24.48 12.88 14.51
C PRO A 418 -23.38 12.41 15.47
N LEU A 419 -22.82 13.33 16.24
CA LEU A 419 -21.92 13.02 17.36
C LEU A 419 -22.75 12.37 18.47
N VAL A 420 -22.32 11.21 18.96
CA VAL A 420 -23.04 10.44 20.00
C VAL A 420 -22.10 10.17 21.17
N GLY A 421 -22.62 10.35 22.39
CA GLY A 421 -21.94 9.94 23.64
C GLY A 421 -20.64 10.68 23.93
N ARG A 422 -20.49 11.91 23.47
CA ARG A 422 -19.34 12.80 23.72
C ARG A 422 -19.74 14.16 24.29
N ASP A 423 -20.81 14.16 25.06
CA ASP A 423 -21.41 15.41 25.58
C ASP A 423 -20.47 16.11 26.57
N HIS A 424 -19.80 15.34 27.43
CA HIS A 424 -18.86 15.88 28.41
C HIS A 424 -17.63 16.49 27.73
N GLU A 425 -17.00 15.77 26.80
CA GLU A 425 -15.83 16.24 26.07
C GLU A 425 -16.17 17.48 25.22
N MET A 426 -17.36 17.52 24.63
CA MET A 426 -17.84 18.69 23.88
C MET A 426 -18.06 19.89 24.80
N GLN A 427 -18.64 19.71 25.98
CA GLN A 427 -18.77 20.78 26.98
C GLN A 427 -17.43 21.35 27.40
N VAL A 428 -16.41 20.51 27.62
CA VAL A 428 -15.05 20.97 27.95
C VAL A 428 -14.51 21.84 26.83
N LEU A 429 -14.62 21.38 25.56
CA LEU A 429 -14.17 22.13 24.39
C LEU A 429 -14.88 23.49 24.24
N GLN A 430 -16.20 23.52 24.40
CA GLN A 430 -17.00 24.74 24.35
C GLN A 430 -16.65 25.72 25.49
N THR A 431 -16.40 25.18 26.68
CA THR A 431 -15.99 26.01 27.84
C THR A 431 -14.66 26.69 27.58
N GLU A 432 -13.65 25.97 27.07
CA GLU A 432 -12.34 26.54 26.77
C GLU A 432 -12.42 27.50 25.57
N PHE A 433 -13.28 27.22 24.59
CA PHE A 433 -13.51 28.16 23.48
C PHE A 433 -14.16 29.46 23.95
N ASN A 434 -15.18 29.40 24.82
CA ASN A 434 -15.80 30.60 25.38
C ASN A 434 -14.82 31.38 26.26
N LYS A 435 -13.92 30.73 26.97
CA LYS A 435 -12.85 31.37 27.73
C LYS A 435 -11.88 32.09 26.80
N LEU A 436 -11.45 31.50 25.68
CA LEU A 436 -10.67 32.17 24.65
C LEU A 436 -11.31 33.47 24.18
N LEU A 437 -12.63 33.44 23.88
CA LEU A 437 -13.37 34.60 23.41
C LEU A 437 -13.44 35.73 24.44
N SER A 438 -13.55 35.39 25.75
CA SER A 438 -13.70 36.35 26.85
C SER A 438 -12.34 36.92 27.30
N THR A 439 -11.33 36.08 27.44
CA THR A 439 -10.01 36.49 27.99
C THR A 439 -9.04 36.96 26.93
N LYS A 440 -9.24 36.58 25.66
CA LYS A 440 -8.33 36.78 24.52
C LYS A 440 -6.92 36.20 24.77
N THR A 441 -6.80 35.22 25.67
CA THR A 441 -5.56 34.53 25.96
C THR A 441 -5.58 33.14 25.31
N GLY A 442 -4.44 32.76 24.69
CA GLY A 442 -4.32 31.51 24.00
C GLY A 442 -4.37 30.27 24.91
N GLN A 443 -4.78 29.16 24.37
CA GLN A 443 -5.00 27.92 25.11
C GLN A 443 -4.52 26.71 24.31
N ILE A 444 -4.18 25.62 24.99
CA ILE A 444 -3.76 24.36 24.38
C ILE A 444 -4.70 23.26 24.83
N ILE A 445 -5.25 22.50 23.86
CA ILE A 445 -6.07 21.34 24.10
C ILE A 445 -5.46 20.14 23.38
N ILE A 446 -5.25 19.07 24.11
CA ILE A 446 -4.71 17.82 23.58
C ILE A 446 -5.78 16.74 23.68
N ILE A 447 -6.15 16.17 22.53
CA ILE A 447 -7.14 15.11 22.43
C ILE A 447 -6.40 13.82 22.04
N SER A 448 -6.40 12.84 22.92
CA SER A 448 -5.75 11.55 22.70
C SER A 448 -6.77 10.42 22.66
N GLY A 449 -6.39 9.30 22.06
CA GLY A 449 -7.22 8.10 21.99
C GLY A 449 -6.81 7.19 20.83
N ASP A 450 -7.33 5.99 20.81
CA ASP A 450 -7.04 4.99 19.79
C ASP A 450 -7.51 5.42 18.39
N PRO A 451 -6.97 4.81 17.31
CA PRO A 451 -7.51 5.01 15.96
C PRO A 451 -9.01 4.70 15.88
N GLY A 452 -9.77 5.53 15.19
CA GLY A 452 -11.19 5.30 14.99
C GLY A 452 -12.11 5.67 16.17
N VAL A 453 -11.57 6.12 17.32
CA VAL A 453 -12.37 6.44 18.52
C VAL A 453 -13.19 7.75 18.39
N GLY A 454 -12.98 8.52 17.31
CA GLY A 454 -13.76 9.72 17.00
C GLY A 454 -13.10 11.04 17.36
N LYS A 455 -11.76 11.12 17.50
CA LYS A 455 -11.02 12.38 17.75
C LYS A 455 -11.36 13.48 16.73
N SER A 456 -11.17 13.17 15.45
CA SER A 456 -11.43 14.10 14.35
C SER A 456 -12.92 14.49 14.27
N ARG A 457 -13.83 13.57 14.63
CA ARG A 457 -15.27 13.80 14.69
C ARG A 457 -15.63 14.81 15.78
N LEU A 458 -15.06 14.67 16.98
CA LEU A 458 -15.27 15.59 18.10
C LEU A 458 -14.80 17.02 17.72
N VAL A 459 -13.58 17.13 17.18
CA VAL A 459 -13.00 18.42 16.72
C VAL A 459 -13.80 19.01 15.56
N GLY A 460 -14.23 18.14 14.62
CA GLY A 460 -15.09 18.55 13.49
C GLY A 460 -16.43 19.13 13.93
N SER A 461 -17.06 18.59 14.97
CA SER A 461 -18.30 19.10 15.52
C SER A 461 -18.12 20.50 16.14
N LEU A 462 -17.02 20.72 16.87
CA LEU A 462 -16.66 22.05 17.37
C LEU A 462 -16.42 23.03 16.22
N ARG A 463 -15.74 22.59 15.16
CA ARG A 463 -15.50 23.39 13.95
C ARG A 463 -16.80 23.83 13.27
N GLU A 464 -17.72 22.91 13.06
CA GLU A 464 -19.03 23.20 12.45
C GLU A 464 -19.80 24.29 13.22
N GLU A 465 -19.82 24.15 14.55
CA GLU A 465 -20.47 25.11 15.43
C GLU A 465 -19.78 26.49 15.40
N THR A 466 -18.44 26.51 15.46
CA THR A 466 -17.64 27.73 15.48
C THR A 466 -17.76 28.53 14.18
N ILE A 467 -17.66 27.85 13.02
CA ILE A 467 -17.77 28.50 11.71
C ILE A 467 -19.20 29.00 11.45
N ARG A 468 -20.21 28.17 11.80
CA ARG A 468 -21.61 28.57 11.63
C ARG A 468 -21.95 29.87 12.38
N ASN A 469 -21.32 30.08 13.55
CA ASN A 469 -21.54 31.26 14.37
C ASN A 469 -20.61 32.44 14.01
N GLY A 470 -19.66 32.28 13.08
CA GLY A 470 -18.75 33.33 12.63
C GLY A 470 -17.83 33.91 13.72
N LYS A 471 -17.61 33.18 14.83
CA LYS A 471 -16.94 33.73 16.03
C LYS A 471 -15.41 33.61 15.98
N ALA A 472 -14.86 32.76 15.13
CA ALA A 472 -13.41 32.57 15.01
C ALA A 472 -13.03 31.98 13.64
N ASN A 473 -11.78 32.21 13.24
CA ASN A 473 -11.19 31.57 12.08
C ASN A 473 -10.70 30.15 12.46
N TRP A 474 -10.61 29.27 11.47
CA TRP A 474 -10.13 27.90 11.64
C TRP A 474 -8.98 27.58 10.69
N PHE A 475 -7.83 27.19 11.23
CA PHE A 475 -6.68 26.71 10.48
C PHE A 475 -6.49 25.23 10.73
N PHE A 476 -6.35 24.46 9.64
CA PHE A 476 -6.21 23.02 9.65
C PHE A 476 -4.82 22.60 9.15
N CYS A 477 -4.09 21.85 9.97
CA CYS A 477 -2.74 21.37 9.73
C CYS A 477 -2.70 19.84 9.88
N PRO A 478 -2.97 19.07 8.80
CA PRO A 478 -2.88 17.61 8.84
C PRO A 478 -1.42 17.15 8.83
N CYS A 479 -1.06 16.25 9.72
CA CYS A 479 0.23 15.58 9.71
C CYS A 479 0.17 14.33 8.85
N ASP A 480 1.29 13.95 8.27
CA ASP A 480 1.37 12.83 7.33
C ASP A 480 2.43 11.81 7.76
N ALA A 481 2.06 10.52 7.71
CA ALA A 481 2.95 9.42 8.11
C ALA A 481 4.16 9.26 7.19
N VAL A 482 4.04 9.65 5.92
CA VAL A 482 5.03 9.43 4.85
C VAL A 482 5.71 10.72 4.43
N ILE A 483 4.95 11.79 4.24
CA ILE A 483 5.48 13.07 3.75
C ILE A 483 6.12 13.81 4.93
N LYS A 484 7.41 13.53 5.20
CA LYS A 484 8.18 14.17 6.28
C LYS A 484 9.03 15.34 5.76
N LYS A 485 8.46 16.17 4.87
CA LYS A 485 9.11 17.42 4.46
C LYS A 485 9.09 18.40 5.63
N PRO A 486 10.13 19.23 5.80
CA PRO A 486 10.11 20.31 6.80
C PRO A 486 8.85 21.17 6.68
N PHE A 487 8.18 21.41 7.79
CA PHE A 487 6.94 22.21 7.89
C PHE A 487 5.74 21.65 7.11
N ASN A 488 5.68 20.36 6.81
CA ASN A 488 4.65 19.77 5.93
C ASN A 488 3.21 20.16 6.32
N PRO A 489 2.73 20.06 7.59
CA PRO A 489 1.39 20.46 7.97
C PRO A 489 1.11 21.97 7.74
N PHE A 490 2.13 22.80 7.94
CA PHE A 490 2.03 24.24 7.74
C PHE A 490 2.12 24.64 6.26
N ILE A 491 2.84 23.90 5.44
CA ILE A 491 2.81 24.07 3.97
C ILE A 491 1.39 23.78 3.44
N HIS A 492 0.71 22.75 3.99
CA HIS A 492 -0.69 22.50 3.69
C HIS A 492 -1.57 23.72 4.04
N LEU A 493 -1.40 24.26 5.25
CA LEU A 493 -2.07 25.47 5.68
C LEU A 493 -1.81 26.64 4.72
N LEU A 494 -0.55 26.91 4.37
CA LEU A 494 -0.16 27.99 3.47
C LEU A 494 -0.82 27.85 2.09
N ARG A 495 -0.84 26.64 1.53
CA ARG A 495 -1.49 26.36 0.23
C ARG A 495 -2.97 26.66 0.27
N HIS A 496 -3.65 26.29 1.35
CA HIS A 496 -5.06 26.58 1.56
C HIS A 496 -5.30 28.09 1.76
N TYR A 497 -4.54 28.71 2.67
CA TYR A 497 -4.67 30.13 3.01
C TYR A 497 -4.47 31.01 1.77
N PHE A 498 -3.43 30.75 0.96
CA PHE A 498 -3.14 31.51 -0.25
C PHE A 498 -3.86 30.98 -1.51
N SER A 499 -4.89 30.14 -1.37
CA SER A 499 -5.70 29.61 -2.46
C SER A 499 -4.87 29.01 -3.60
N GLN A 500 -3.84 28.22 -3.26
CA GLN A 500 -2.90 27.66 -4.23
C GLN A 500 -3.42 26.41 -4.95
N ASN A 501 -4.66 25.99 -4.69
CA ASN A 501 -5.31 24.81 -5.30
C ASN A 501 -5.91 25.10 -6.69
N ILE A 502 -5.50 26.20 -7.35
CA ILE A 502 -5.93 26.61 -8.68
C ILE A 502 -4.89 26.27 -9.77
N ARG A 503 -5.38 26.11 -11.00
CA ARG A 503 -4.51 25.84 -12.15
C ARG A 503 -3.76 27.07 -12.64
N GLY A 504 -2.50 26.86 -13.04
CA GLY A 504 -1.64 27.88 -13.67
C GLY A 504 -0.76 28.63 -12.67
N LEU A 505 0.55 28.63 -12.91
CA LEU A 505 1.53 29.31 -12.07
C LEU A 505 1.24 30.81 -11.93
N SER A 506 0.85 31.45 -13.04
CA SER A 506 0.47 32.87 -13.06
C SER A 506 -0.75 33.15 -12.18
N ASN A 507 -1.75 32.28 -12.18
CA ASN A 507 -2.94 32.40 -11.33
C ASN A 507 -2.59 32.22 -9.86
N ARG A 508 -1.73 31.24 -9.54
CA ARG A 508 -1.25 30.99 -8.17
C ARG A 508 -0.47 32.19 -7.64
N HIS A 509 0.40 32.78 -8.45
CA HIS A 509 1.15 34.00 -8.14
C HIS A 509 0.23 35.20 -7.86
N TYR A 510 -0.76 35.40 -8.71
CA TYR A 510 -1.76 36.47 -8.55
C TYR A 510 -2.54 36.33 -7.25
N GLN A 511 -3.03 35.12 -6.93
CA GLN A 511 -3.77 34.89 -5.69
C GLN A 511 -2.91 35.08 -4.44
N TYR A 512 -1.66 34.58 -4.47
CA TYR A 512 -0.72 34.84 -3.40
C TYR A 512 -0.52 36.33 -3.16
N GLN A 513 -0.18 37.09 -4.19
CA GLN A 513 0.04 38.55 -4.07
C GLN A 513 -1.19 39.29 -3.57
N ARG A 514 -2.35 38.95 -4.09
CA ARG A 514 -3.62 39.56 -3.66
C ARG A 514 -3.92 39.32 -2.19
N GLN A 515 -3.76 38.10 -1.72
CA GLN A 515 -4.06 37.75 -0.33
C GLN A 515 -3.03 38.26 0.63
N PHE A 516 -1.75 38.14 0.29
CA PHE A 516 -0.65 38.69 1.08
C PHE A 516 -0.80 40.21 1.25
N LYS A 517 -1.05 40.94 0.17
CA LYS A 517 -1.30 42.39 0.22
C LYS A 517 -2.56 42.71 1.03
N SER A 518 -3.62 41.95 0.94
CA SER A 518 -4.82 42.10 1.75
C SER A 518 -4.56 41.95 3.24
N LEU A 519 -3.76 40.94 3.64
CA LEU A 519 -3.34 40.74 5.03
C LEU A 519 -2.54 41.90 5.54
N ILE A 520 -1.50 42.36 4.82
CA ILE A 520 -0.67 43.48 5.19
C ILE A 520 -1.52 44.77 5.36
N ASN A 521 -2.48 45.04 4.43
CA ASN A 521 -3.37 46.19 4.52
C ASN A 521 -4.27 46.16 5.78
N LYS A 522 -4.81 44.94 6.12
CA LYS A 522 -5.62 44.81 7.35
C LYS A 522 -4.77 45.04 8.60
N LEU A 523 -3.53 44.55 8.63
CA LEU A 523 -2.61 44.80 9.74
C LEU A 523 -2.22 46.29 9.86
N HIS A 524 -2.08 47.00 8.75
CA HIS A 524 -1.84 48.47 8.79
C HIS A 524 -3.00 49.22 9.45
N VAL A 525 -4.26 48.80 9.26
CA VAL A 525 -5.42 49.39 9.96
C VAL A 525 -5.29 49.17 11.48
N ILE A 526 -4.90 47.97 11.93
CA ILE A 526 -4.66 47.69 13.37
C ILE A 526 -3.47 48.49 13.88
N SER A 527 -2.39 48.58 13.10
CA SER A 527 -1.16 49.33 13.51
C SER A 527 -1.37 50.82 13.71
N SER A 528 -2.46 51.36 13.20
CA SER A 528 -2.86 52.79 13.42
C SER A 528 -3.72 53.02 14.67
N THR A 529 -4.09 51.94 15.40
CA THR A 529 -4.78 52.05 16.71
C THR A 529 -3.74 52.20 17.84
N GLU A 530 -4.18 52.36 19.09
CA GLU A 530 -3.31 52.40 20.25
C GLU A 530 -3.35 51.07 21.02
N GLY A 531 -2.23 50.72 21.72
CA GLY A 531 -2.17 49.56 22.60
C GLY A 531 -1.33 48.38 22.06
N PHE A 532 -1.39 47.26 22.77
CA PHE A 532 -0.59 46.03 22.46
C PHE A 532 -0.78 45.56 21.03
N SER A 533 -2.01 45.51 20.52
CA SER A 533 -2.30 45.06 19.16
C SER A 533 -1.65 45.91 18.08
N SER A 534 -1.47 47.20 18.31
CA SER A 534 -0.81 48.11 17.38
C SER A 534 0.71 47.83 17.29
N VAL A 535 1.35 47.65 18.43
CA VAL A 535 2.80 47.31 18.50
C VAL A 535 3.06 45.96 17.87
N ALA A 536 2.24 44.96 18.22
CA ALA A 536 2.34 43.62 17.65
C ALA A 536 2.08 43.62 16.12
N ALA A 537 1.11 44.41 15.63
CA ALA A 537 0.83 44.48 14.19
C ALA A 537 2.01 45.07 13.39
N LYS A 538 2.70 46.11 13.94
CA LYS A 538 3.89 46.68 13.29
C LYS A 538 5.03 45.68 13.18
N ASP A 539 5.35 44.98 14.27
CA ASP A 539 6.37 43.89 14.27
C ASP A 539 6.04 42.78 13.29
N LEU A 540 4.77 42.37 13.27
CA LEU A 540 4.32 41.28 12.36
C LEU A 540 4.34 41.70 10.88
N ILE A 541 4.03 42.95 10.54
CA ILE A 541 4.15 43.47 9.17
C ILE A 541 5.61 43.40 8.71
N GLU A 542 6.56 43.81 9.54
CA GLU A 542 7.98 43.74 9.21
C GLU A 542 8.43 42.29 8.98
N LYS A 543 8.11 41.39 9.91
CA LYS A 543 8.44 39.97 9.82
C LYS A 543 7.82 39.26 8.60
N LEU A 544 6.56 39.55 8.30
CA LEU A 544 5.86 39.00 7.13
C LEU A 544 6.50 39.46 5.82
N ASN A 545 6.79 40.78 5.69
CA ASN A 545 7.46 41.32 4.50
C ASN A 545 8.85 40.69 4.31
N HIS A 546 9.60 40.48 5.41
CA HIS A 546 10.90 39.82 5.36
C HIS A 546 10.78 38.34 4.92
N SER A 547 9.67 37.70 5.24
CA SER A 547 9.40 36.25 4.92
C SER A 547 8.73 36.02 3.57
N ASP A 548 8.47 37.07 2.73
CA ASP A 548 7.77 36.90 1.44
C ASP A 548 8.44 35.87 0.53
N ASN A 549 9.77 35.92 0.39
CA ASN A 549 10.56 35.00 -0.41
C ASN A 549 10.46 33.55 0.13
N ALA A 550 10.44 33.38 1.47
CA ALA A 550 10.25 32.05 2.08
C ALA A 550 8.87 31.47 1.74
N PHE A 551 7.81 32.24 1.80
CA PHE A 551 6.47 31.78 1.41
C PHE A 551 6.40 31.39 -0.06
N ARG A 552 6.96 32.18 -0.96
CA ARG A 552 7.02 31.86 -2.40
C ARG A 552 7.76 30.56 -2.66
N PHE A 553 8.87 30.34 -1.96
CA PHE A 553 9.63 29.10 -2.05
C PHE A 553 8.84 27.89 -1.53
N LEU A 554 8.24 27.98 -0.33
CA LEU A 554 7.43 26.91 0.27
C LEU A 554 6.20 26.55 -0.58
N LEU A 555 5.63 27.53 -1.28
CA LEU A 555 4.48 27.35 -2.16
C LEU A 555 4.87 26.90 -3.59
N GLY A 556 6.16 26.84 -3.91
CA GLY A 556 6.65 26.50 -5.24
C GLY A 556 6.29 27.55 -6.30
N LEU A 557 6.22 28.83 -5.93
CA LEU A 557 5.90 29.95 -6.81
C LEU A 557 7.14 30.56 -7.48
N SER A 558 8.31 30.43 -6.87
CA SER A 558 9.57 30.79 -7.51
C SER A 558 10.60 29.70 -7.22
N LEU A 559 11.37 29.31 -8.23
CA LEU A 559 12.40 28.26 -8.11
C LEU A 559 13.71 28.82 -7.56
N SER A 560 14.00 30.08 -7.82
CA SER A 560 15.16 30.81 -7.28
C SER A 560 15.03 32.33 -7.49
N THR A 561 15.44 33.09 -6.48
CA THR A 561 15.80 34.50 -6.65
C THR A 561 17.23 34.68 -6.18
N PRO A 562 18.08 35.50 -6.81
CA PRO A 562 19.47 35.67 -6.38
C PRO A 562 19.57 35.92 -4.86
N ASP A 563 18.74 36.80 -4.30
CA ASP A 563 18.72 37.12 -2.88
C ASP A 563 18.35 35.96 -1.97
N TRP A 564 17.56 34.99 -2.44
CA TRP A 564 17.19 33.80 -1.68
C TRP A 564 18.26 32.70 -1.73
N ASP A 565 18.91 32.53 -2.90
CA ASP A 565 19.93 31.51 -3.10
C ASP A 565 21.25 31.85 -2.42
N ASP A 566 21.54 33.14 -2.23
CA ASP A 566 22.71 33.64 -1.51
C ASP A 566 22.59 33.48 0.02
N LEU A 567 21.37 33.27 0.55
CA LEU A 567 21.17 33.04 1.99
C LEU A 567 21.70 31.67 2.43
N ALA A 568 22.35 31.62 3.59
CA ALA A 568 22.73 30.37 4.23
C ALA A 568 21.50 29.50 4.50
N PRO A 569 21.58 28.14 4.36
CA PRO A 569 20.46 27.25 4.59
C PRO A 569 19.74 27.43 5.94
N GLN A 570 20.51 27.74 6.99
CA GLN A 570 19.97 28.00 8.33
C GLN A 570 19.13 29.27 8.37
N SER A 571 19.56 30.31 7.66
CA SER A 571 18.81 31.60 7.57
C SER A 571 17.49 31.38 6.80
N ARG A 572 17.53 30.65 5.70
CA ARG A 572 16.31 30.29 4.94
C ARG A 572 15.31 29.49 5.81
N TYR A 573 15.81 28.54 6.59
CA TYR A 573 15.00 27.75 7.51
C TYR A 573 14.34 28.63 8.58
N GLN A 574 15.12 29.52 9.23
CA GLN A 574 14.61 30.39 10.28
C GLN A 574 13.59 31.40 9.73
N MET A 575 13.84 31.96 8.54
CA MET A 575 12.92 32.89 7.86
C MET A 575 11.58 32.18 7.51
N ALA A 576 11.62 30.92 7.09
CA ALA A 576 10.41 30.14 6.82
C ALA A 576 9.62 29.87 8.11
N LYS A 577 10.30 29.48 9.20
CA LYS A 577 9.69 29.24 10.51
C LYS A 577 9.04 30.50 11.06
N ASP A 578 9.78 31.62 11.09
CA ASP A 578 9.30 32.89 11.62
C ASP A 578 8.16 33.47 10.78
N GLY A 579 8.20 33.28 9.45
CA GLY A 579 7.13 33.67 8.55
C GLY A 579 5.82 32.94 8.85
N ILE A 580 5.85 31.61 9.01
CA ILE A 580 4.67 30.82 9.33
C ILE A 580 4.09 31.22 10.68
N ILE A 581 4.92 31.38 11.72
CA ILE A 581 4.48 31.83 13.04
C ILE A 581 3.83 33.22 12.91
N SER A 582 4.50 34.17 12.22
CA SER A 582 4.01 35.54 12.05
C SER A 582 2.65 35.58 11.32
N LEU A 583 2.44 34.70 10.34
CA LEU A 583 1.12 34.56 9.66
C LEU A 583 0.01 34.13 10.63
N ILE A 584 0.28 33.09 11.43
CA ILE A 584 -0.69 32.58 12.41
C ILE A 584 -1.03 33.63 13.45
N LEU A 585 -0.03 34.33 13.98
CA LEU A 585 -0.21 35.41 14.95
C LEU A 585 -0.95 36.60 14.34
N ALA A 586 -0.65 36.98 13.09
CA ALA A 586 -1.29 38.08 12.39
C ALA A 586 -2.81 37.82 12.19
N GLU A 587 -3.15 36.62 11.74
CA GLU A 587 -4.57 36.27 11.59
C GLU A 587 -5.31 36.26 12.94
N SER A 588 -4.64 35.83 14.02
CA SER A 588 -5.23 35.86 15.35
C SER A 588 -5.53 37.26 15.88
N LEU A 589 -4.73 38.27 15.48
CA LEU A 589 -5.04 39.67 15.78
C LEU A 589 -6.29 40.20 15.08
N LEU A 590 -6.60 39.66 13.88
CA LEU A 590 -7.78 40.02 13.11
C LEU A 590 -9.04 39.38 13.70
N HIS A 591 -8.98 38.08 13.99
CA HIS A 591 -10.07 37.31 14.57
C HIS A 591 -9.52 36.19 15.47
N PRO A 592 -10.21 35.84 16.58
CA PRO A 592 -9.81 34.62 17.34
C PRO A 592 -9.57 33.42 16.43
N LEU A 593 -8.55 32.64 16.69
CA LEU A 593 -8.09 31.58 15.80
C LEU A 593 -8.10 30.21 16.49
N LEU A 594 -8.70 29.20 15.86
CA LEU A 594 -8.50 27.81 16.21
C LEU A 594 -7.48 27.20 15.24
N LEU A 595 -6.37 26.73 15.78
CA LEU A 595 -5.34 26.01 15.03
C LEU A 595 -5.41 24.53 15.36
N GLN A 596 -5.84 23.72 14.42
CA GLN A 596 -5.95 22.28 14.57
C GLN A 596 -4.73 21.59 13.97
N ILE A 597 -4.00 20.83 14.77
CA ILE A 597 -2.96 19.90 14.34
C ILE A 597 -3.52 18.48 14.40
N GLU A 598 -3.74 17.88 13.23
CA GLU A 598 -4.33 16.53 13.14
C GLU A 598 -3.22 15.50 13.10
N ASP A 599 -3.38 14.40 13.85
CA ASP A 599 -2.46 13.26 13.91
C ASP A 599 -1.00 13.65 14.22
N SER A 600 -0.81 14.45 15.25
CA SER A 600 0.47 15.03 15.65
C SER A 600 1.59 14.03 15.95
N HIS A 601 1.29 12.74 16.14
CA HIS A 601 2.29 11.68 16.26
C HIS A 601 3.09 11.48 14.96
N TRP A 602 2.67 12.07 13.83
CA TRP A 602 3.39 12.08 12.56
C TRP A 602 4.06 13.42 12.23
N LEU A 603 4.13 14.35 13.20
CA LEU A 603 4.82 15.62 13.02
C LEU A 603 6.28 15.42 12.61
N ASP A 604 6.71 16.16 11.60
CA ASP A 604 8.12 16.28 11.26
C ASP A 604 8.88 17.12 12.30
N PRO A 605 10.21 16.95 12.46
CA PRO A 605 11.01 17.65 13.46
C PRO A 605 10.91 19.18 13.35
N SER A 606 10.87 19.73 12.14
CA SER A 606 10.77 21.17 11.90
C SER A 606 9.43 21.73 12.35
N SER A 607 8.35 21.00 12.12
CA SER A 607 7.02 21.34 12.59
C SER A 607 6.91 21.25 14.12
N LYS A 608 7.57 20.27 14.76
CA LYS A 608 7.66 20.20 16.23
C LYS A 608 8.34 21.44 16.80
N GLU A 609 9.48 21.84 16.25
CA GLU A 609 10.21 23.04 16.67
C GLU A 609 9.40 24.33 16.48
N LEU A 610 8.68 24.43 15.36
CA LEU A 610 7.78 25.56 15.09
C LEU A 610 6.67 25.63 16.13
N LEU A 611 6.02 24.51 16.46
CA LEU A 611 4.95 24.45 17.47
C LEU A 611 5.45 24.87 18.86
N VAL A 612 6.64 24.42 19.28
CA VAL A 612 7.25 24.86 20.54
C VAL A 612 7.41 26.38 20.57
N SER A 613 7.95 26.97 19.49
CA SER A 613 8.13 28.43 19.38
C SER A 613 6.78 29.17 19.37
N LEU A 614 5.75 28.64 18.69
CA LEU A 614 4.40 29.20 18.68
C LEU A 614 3.75 29.13 20.05
N CYS A 615 3.90 28.01 20.79
CA CYS A 615 3.32 27.85 22.13
C CYS A 615 3.84 28.89 23.12
N GLN A 616 5.06 29.38 22.97
CA GLN A 616 5.60 30.45 23.78
C GLN A 616 4.89 31.79 23.58
N GLN A 617 4.26 32.01 22.41
CA GLN A 617 3.53 33.22 22.04
C GLN A 617 2.04 33.17 22.40
N LEU A 618 1.47 31.98 22.62
CA LEU A 618 0.03 31.80 22.85
C LEU A 618 -0.55 32.65 23.97
N PRO A 619 0.11 32.88 25.12
CA PRO A 619 -0.46 33.72 26.20
C PRO A 619 -0.83 35.12 25.77
N ALA A 620 -0.16 35.66 24.74
CA ALA A 620 -0.36 37.05 24.27
C ALA A 620 -1.35 37.13 23.08
N PHE A 621 -1.78 36.01 22.49
CA PHE A 621 -2.60 36.00 21.29
C PHE A 621 -3.82 35.11 21.43
N PRO A 622 -4.98 35.47 20.87
CA PRO A 622 -6.22 34.71 21.00
C PRO A 622 -6.22 33.48 20.07
N ILE A 623 -5.41 32.48 20.40
CA ILE A 623 -5.25 31.23 19.63
C ILE A 623 -5.59 30.02 20.50
N MET A 624 -6.55 29.20 20.07
CA MET A 624 -6.82 27.89 20.64
C MET A 624 -6.11 26.82 19.79
N LEU A 625 -5.04 26.26 20.33
CA LEU A 625 -4.31 25.17 19.69
C LEU A 625 -4.96 23.83 20.09
N VAL A 626 -5.53 23.12 19.11
CA VAL A 626 -6.15 21.80 19.28
C VAL A 626 -5.26 20.75 18.62
N VAL A 627 -4.73 19.83 19.40
CA VAL A 627 -3.81 18.78 18.92
C VAL A 627 -4.45 17.41 19.09
N THR A 628 -4.63 16.67 18.01
CA THR A 628 -5.07 15.27 18.08
C THR A 628 -3.88 14.33 18.00
N SER A 629 -3.87 13.24 18.79
CA SER A 629 -2.80 12.25 18.82
C SER A 629 -3.30 10.86 19.18
N ARG A 630 -2.46 9.85 18.95
CA ARG A 630 -2.64 8.51 19.53
C ARG A 630 -2.28 8.52 21.01
N THR A 631 -2.84 7.57 21.76
CA THR A 631 -2.64 7.43 23.20
C THR A 631 -1.15 7.35 23.57
N GLU A 632 -0.38 6.55 22.85
CA GLU A 632 1.04 6.29 23.06
C GLU A 632 1.90 7.54 22.88
N ALA A 633 1.65 8.31 21.83
CA ALA A 633 2.41 9.54 21.51
C ALA A 633 1.98 10.75 22.36
N SER A 634 0.89 10.68 23.09
CA SER A 634 0.40 11.78 23.93
C SER A 634 1.40 12.19 25.02
N THR A 635 2.19 11.23 25.51
CA THR A 635 3.24 11.49 26.52
C THR A 635 4.39 12.29 25.92
N GLU A 636 4.81 11.97 24.69
CA GLU A 636 5.84 12.73 23.98
C GLU A 636 5.39 14.17 23.71
N ILE A 637 4.13 14.38 23.32
CA ILE A 637 3.57 15.73 23.10
C ILE A 637 3.60 16.55 24.40
N LYS A 638 3.29 15.94 25.54
CA LYS A 638 3.37 16.61 26.85
C LYS A 638 4.79 17.08 27.17
N THR A 639 5.83 16.41 26.69
CA THR A 639 7.21 16.76 27.00
C THR A 639 7.72 17.94 26.20
N PHE A 640 7.24 18.18 24.99
CA PHE A 640 7.72 19.33 24.19
C PHE A 640 6.81 20.56 24.24
N LEU A 641 5.58 20.42 24.78
CA LEU A 641 4.78 21.60 25.08
C LEU A 641 5.28 22.26 26.35
N PRO A 642 5.47 23.57 26.39
CA PRO A 642 6.03 24.27 27.56
C PRO A 642 5.11 24.10 28.76
N THR A 643 5.60 23.37 29.77
CA THR A 643 4.94 23.19 31.08
C THR A 643 5.33 24.28 32.09
N ASN A 644 6.16 25.24 31.67
CA ASN A 644 6.73 26.25 32.56
C ASN A 644 5.86 27.50 32.60
N SER A 645 5.10 27.56 33.63
CA SER A 645 4.78 28.66 34.49
C SER A 645 3.41 28.55 35.12
N SER A 646 3.30 28.99 36.30
CA SER A 646 2.27 28.93 37.32
C SER A 646 0.83 29.32 36.95
N SER A 647 0.45 29.25 35.69
CA SER A 647 -0.95 29.47 35.23
C SER A 647 -1.15 29.00 33.81
N GLN A 648 -1.53 27.80 33.64
CA GLN A 648 -2.21 27.17 32.50
C GLN A 648 -1.58 25.86 32.05
N VAL A 649 -1.99 24.84 32.71
CA VAL A 649 -1.92 23.45 32.27
C VAL A 649 -2.84 23.33 31.04
N GLY A 650 -2.35 22.84 29.91
CA GLY A 650 -3.19 22.52 28.76
C GLY A 650 -4.30 21.54 29.18
N VAL A 651 -5.46 21.63 28.57
CA VAL A 651 -6.56 20.70 28.81
C VAL A 651 -6.29 19.40 28.05
N PHE A 652 -6.37 18.28 28.77
CA PHE A 652 -6.17 16.96 28.21
C PHE A 652 -7.50 16.21 28.19
N ILE A 653 -7.89 15.77 26.99
CA ILE A 653 -9.08 14.95 26.77
C ILE A 653 -8.60 13.59 26.24
N HIS A 654 -8.93 12.53 26.95
CA HIS A 654 -8.68 11.17 26.51
C HIS A 654 -10.00 10.54 26.07
N LEU A 655 -10.08 10.08 24.82
CA LEU A 655 -11.26 9.43 24.27
C LEU A 655 -11.10 7.90 24.36
N GLU A 656 -12.04 7.28 25.04
CA GLU A 656 -12.17 5.83 25.09
C GLU A 656 -13.20 5.32 24.07
N ASN A 657 -13.22 4.00 23.82
CA ASN A 657 -14.28 3.35 23.05
C ASN A 657 -15.66 3.60 23.67
N PHE A 658 -16.71 3.47 22.89
CA PHE A 658 -18.09 3.66 23.37
C PHE A 658 -18.42 2.75 24.57
N THR A 659 -19.33 3.21 25.41
CA THR A 659 -20.02 2.33 26.37
C THR A 659 -20.99 1.40 25.62
N ARG A 660 -21.43 0.30 26.22
CA ARG A 660 -22.46 -0.58 25.64
C ARG A 660 -23.71 0.21 25.22
N LYS A 661 -24.16 1.10 26.10
CA LYS A 661 -25.32 1.95 25.83
C LYS A 661 -25.12 2.87 24.60
N THR A 662 -23.99 3.53 24.54
CA THR A 662 -23.64 4.42 23.40
C THR A 662 -23.46 3.62 22.11
N CYS A 663 -22.87 2.41 22.20
CA CYS A 663 -22.72 1.51 21.06
C CYS A 663 -24.10 1.11 20.48
N ALA A 664 -25.03 0.71 21.34
CA ALA A 664 -26.39 0.39 20.93
C ALA A 664 -27.11 1.61 20.29
N GLN A 665 -27.05 2.76 20.93
CA GLN A 665 -27.64 3.99 20.39
C GLN A 665 -27.07 4.35 19.01
N PHE A 666 -25.77 4.26 18.82
CA PHE A 666 -25.15 4.59 17.54
C PHE A 666 -25.49 3.57 16.45
N THR A 667 -25.54 2.27 16.80
CA THR A 667 -26.02 1.21 15.90
C THR A 667 -27.44 1.50 15.40
N GLU A 668 -28.36 1.84 16.31
CA GLU A 668 -29.75 2.16 15.98
C GLU A 668 -29.90 3.43 15.14
N ILE A 669 -29.05 4.44 15.37
CA ILE A 669 -29.00 5.65 14.52
C ILE A 669 -28.57 5.30 13.10
N ILE A 670 -27.57 4.44 12.91
CA ILE A 670 -27.13 4.00 11.58
C ILE A 670 -28.23 3.18 10.90
N LEU A 671 -28.90 2.32 11.64
CA LEU A 671 -29.97 1.46 11.12
C LEU A 671 -31.27 2.23 10.87
N GLY A 672 -31.47 3.37 11.53
CA GLY A 672 -32.71 4.16 11.49
C GLY A 672 -33.86 3.51 12.26
N ASN A 673 -33.65 2.42 12.97
CA ASN A 673 -34.65 1.73 13.80
C ASN A 673 -33.97 0.88 14.88
N GLU A 674 -34.74 0.35 15.83
CA GLU A 674 -34.24 -0.52 16.88
C GLU A 674 -33.57 -1.81 16.34
N ALA A 675 -32.55 -2.29 17.04
CA ALA A 675 -31.88 -3.55 16.78
C ALA A 675 -32.19 -4.57 17.85
N ASN A 676 -32.16 -5.86 17.51
CA ASN A 676 -32.31 -6.91 18.52
C ASN A 676 -31.03 -7.09 19.34
N GLU A 677 -31.14 -7.67 20.53
CA GLU A 677 -29.99 -7.89 21.44
C GLU A 677 -28.87 -8.71 20.79
N ALA A 678 -29.22 -9.72 19.98
CA ALA A 678 -28.22 -10.57 19.30
C ALA A 678 -27.37 -9.78 18.28
N LEU A 679 -27.97 -8.86 17.51
CA LEU A 679 -27.25 -7.97 16.60
C LEU A 679 -26.39 -6.96 17.38
N LEU A 680 -26.92 -6.38 18.46
CA LEU A 680 -26.18 -5.45 19.30
C LEU A 680 -24.97 -6.13 19.97
N ASP A 681 -25.14 -7.32 20.52
CA ASP A 681 -24.05 -8.11 21.10
C ASP A 681 -23.00 -8.48 20.04
N TYR A 682 -23.44 -8.88 18.85
CA TYR A 682 -22.56 -9.18 17.75
C TYR A 682 -21.70 -7.97 17.35
N VAL A 683 -22.35 -6.82 17.12
CA VAL A 683 -21.65 -5.57 16.74
C VAL A 683 -20.71 -5.12 17.86
N GLU A 684 -21.15 -5.16 19.12
CA GLU A 684 -20.32 -4.80 20.28
C GLU A 684 -19.04 -5.63 20.37
N VAL A 685 -19.17 -6.95 20.28
CA VAL A 685 -18.04 -7.89 20.39
C VAL A 685 -17.09 -7.77 19.22
N THR A 686 -17.63 -7.66 18.02
CA THR A 686 -16.84 -7.63 16.78
C THR A 686 -16.04 -6.33 16.66
N THR A 687 -16.67 -5.19 16.93
CA THR A 687 -16.04 -3.86 16.78
C THR A 687 -15.31 -3.39 18.03
N ASN A 688 -15.40 -4.13 19.14
CA ASN A 688 -14.89 -3.72 20.46
C ASN A 688 -15.40 -2.31 20.84
N ARG A 689 -16.61 -1.97 20.43
CA ARG A 689 -17.25 -0.67 20.68
C ARG A 689 -16.49 0.54 20.09
N ASN A 690 -15.58 0.31 19.15
CA ASN A 690 -14.89 1.40 18.44
C ASN A 690 -15.86 2.04 17.44
N PRO A 691 -16.11 3.37 17.52
CA PRO A 691 -17.11 4.04 16.68
C PRO A 691 -16.91 3.84 15.18
N PHE A 692 -15.69 3.91 14.69
CA PHE A 692 -15.38 3.75 13.27
C PHE A 692 -15.64 2.32 12.78
N TYR A 693 -15.18 1.32 13.54
CA TYR A 693 -15.42 -0.08 13.17
C TYR A 693 -16.92 -0.40 13.20
N LEU A 694 -17.65 0.18 14.17
CA LEU A 694 -19.08 0.01 14.30
C LEU A 694 -19.80 0.58 13.07
N GLU A 695 -19.52 1.83 12.70
CA GLU A 695 -20.10 2.47 11.51
C GLU A 695 -19.87 1.64 10.26
N GLN A 696 -18.62 1.27 9.99
CA GLN A 696 -18.26 0.50 8.80
C GLN A 696 -18.89 -0.90 8.79
N MET A 697 -18.99 -1.57 9.96
CA MET A 697 -19.60 -2.89 10.07
C MET A 697 -21.09 -2.85 9.81
N VAL A 698 -21.80 -1.93 10.44
CA VAL A 698 -23.27 -1.84 10.29
C VAL A 698 -23.65 -1.43 8.87
N GLU A 699 -22.90 -0.51 8.25
CA GLU A 699 -23.11 -0.14 6.84
C GLU A 699 -22.87 -1.32 5.91
N PHE A 700 -21.78 -2.07 6.11
CA PHE A 700 -21.49 -3.25 5.33
C PHE A 700 -22.58 -4.33 5.45
N LEU A 701 -23.08 -4.57 6.65
CA LEU A 701 -24.21 -5.51 6.86
C LEU A 701 -25.47 -5.07 6.10
N LYS A 702 -25.72 -3.76 6.01
CA LYS A 702 -26.82 -3.20 5.19
C LYS A 702 -26.57 -3.39 3.70
N GLU A 703 -25.38 -3.07 3.21
CA GLU A 703 -25.03 -3.18 1.78
C GLU A 703 -25.09 -4.62 1.26
N LYS A 704 -24.83 -5.60 2.12
CA LYS A 704 -24.88 -7.03 1.77
C LYS A 704 -26.25 -7.67 1.95
N ASP A 705 -27.27 -6.90 2.36
CA ASP A 705 -28.59 -7.43 2.68
C ASP A 705 -28.57 -8.55 3.75
N TRP A 706 -27.59 -8.52 4.64
CA TRP A 706 -27.45 -9.51 5.72
C TRP A 706 -28.28 -9.17 6.96
N LEU A 707 -29.00 -8.06 6.90
CA LEU A 707 -29.92 -7.62 7.94
C LEU A 707 -31.36 -7.78 7.47
N THR A 708 -32.20 -8.31 8.32
CA THR A 708 -33.64 -8.42 8.11
C THR A 708 -34.38 -7.77 9.27
N THR A 709 -35.61 -7.33 9.06
CA THR A 709 -36.46 -6.83 10.12
C THR A 709 -37.42 -7.91 10.63
N TYR A 710 -37.39 -8.19 11.93
CA TYR A 710 -38.32 -9.11 12.57
C TYR A 710 -38.98 -8.42 13.76
N HIS A 711 -40.32 -8.36 13.76
CA HIS A 711 -41.12 -7.60 14.73
C HIS A 711 -40.70 -6.11 14.88
N GLY A 712 -40.35 -5.46 13.78
CA GLY A 712 -39.91 -4.04 13.77
C GLY A 712 -38.51 -3.79 14.24
N LYS A 713 -37.70 -4.83 14.56
CA LYS A 713 -36.32 -4.73 14.98
C LYS A 713 -35.39 -5.36 13.92
N TRP A 714 -34.23 -4.74 13.72
CA TRP A 714 -33.19 -5.30 12.87
C TRP A 714 -32.55 -6.53 13.47
N THR A 715 -32.40 -7.56 12.70
CA THR A 715 -31.77 -8.84 13.07
C THR A 715 -30.78 -9.32 12.01
N LEU A 716 -29.76 -10.06 12.45
CA LEU A 716 -28.77 -10.65 11.57
C LEU A 716 -29.29 -11.93 10.93
N ASN A 717 -29.08 -12.10 9.62
CA ASN A 717 -29.63 -13.19 8.81
C ASN A 717 -28.61 -14.30 8.46
N THR A 718 -27.32 -14.15 8.76
CA THR A 718 -26.25 -15.08 8.32
C THR A 718 -25.28 -15.44 9.43
N GLY A 719 -24.69 -16.65 9.34
CA GLY A 719 -23.70 -17.15 10.32
C GLY A 719 -22.23 -16.87 9.99
N GLU A 720 -21.88 -16.56 8.72
CA GLU A 720 -20.50 -16.22 8.33
C GLU A 720 -20.43 -14.79 7.83
N ILE A 721 -19.57 -13.98 8.44
CA ILE A 721 -19.40 -12.57 8.14
C ILE A 721 -17.96 -12.27 7.78
N VAL A 722 -17.77 -11.64 6.63
CA VAL A 722 -16.47 -11.18 6.10
C VAL A 722 -16.24 -9.74 6.54
N THR A 723 -15.00 -9.43 6.94
CA THR A 723 -14.62 -8.07 7.37
C THR A 723 -14.69 -7.08 6.22
N PRO A 724 -15.29 -5.90 6.40
CA PRO A 724 -15.30 -4.85 5.39
C PRO A 724 -13.90 -4.40 4.97
N GLU A 725 -13.70 -4.14 3.67
CA GLU A 725 -12.39 -3.79 3.10
C GLU A 725 -11.74 -2.54 3.75
N LYS A 726 -12.53 -1.52 4.06
CA LYS A 726 -12.04 -0.30 4.74
C LYS A 726 -11.47 -0.59 6.13
N ILE A 727 -12.08 -1.50 6.88
CA ILE A 727 -11.58 -1.96 8.17
C ILE A 727 -10.32 -2.81 7.96
N GLY A 728 -10.34 -3.71 6.97
CA GLY A 728 -9.20 -4.55 6.61
C GLY A 728 -7.94 -3.73 6.34
N ASN A 729 -8.05 -2.66 5.55
CA ASN A 729 -6.94 -1.76 5.22
C ASN A 729 -6.38 -1.06 6.46
N LEU A 730 -7.23 -0.54 7.34
CA LEU A 730 -6.79 0.11 8.58
C LEU A 730 -6.07 -0.86 9.51
N LEU A 731 -6.58 -2.08 9.64
CA LEU A 731 -5.98 -3.11 10.48
C LEU A 731 -4.67 -3.64 9.88
N THR A 732 -4.60 -3.81 8.57
CA THR A 732 -3.36 -4.17 7.86
C THR A 732 -2.30 -3.10 8.05
N THR A 733 -2.65 -1.81 7.96
CA THR A 733 -1.75 -0.69 8.26
C THR A 733 -1.19 -0.78 9.68
N ARG A 734 -2.06 -1.10 10.65
CA ARG A 734 -1.64 -1.26 12.05
C ARG A 734 -0.65 -2.42 12.21
N ILE A 735 -0.90 -3.56 11.55
CA ILE A 735 0.02 -4.72 11.54
C ILE A 735 1.35 -4.35 10.89
N ASP A 736 1.33 -3.61 9.77
CA ASP A 736 2.53 -3.19 9.04
C ASP A 736 3.38 -2.17 9.82
N SER A 737 2.78 -1.39 10.71
CA SER A 737 3.50 -0.44 11.57
C SER A 737 4.29 -1.10 12.70
N LEU A 738 4.02 -2.39 12.99
CA LEU A 738 4.72 -3.13 14.02
C LEU A 738 6.19 -3.42 13.64
N ASN A 739 7.02 -3.64 14.65
CA ASN A 739 8.35 -4.21 14.44
C ASN A 739 8.23 -5.53 13.66
N PRO A 740 9.09 -5.83 12.68
CA PRO A 740 9.01 -7.03 11.85
C PRO A 740 8.83 -8.34 12.63
N ASP A 741 9.58 -8.52 13.71
CA ASP A 741 9.49 -9.74 14.53
C ASP A 741 8.15 -9.82 15.26
N LEU A 742 7.65 -8.68 15.78
CA LEU A 742 6.35 -8.61 16.44
C LEU A 742 5.21 -8.83 15.45
N ARG A 743 5.34 -8.33 14.22
CA ARG A 743 4.40 -8.55 13.14
C ARG A 743 4.28 -10.04 12.81
N GLU A 744 5.41 -10.75 12.63
CA GLU A 744 5.40 -12.19 12.36
C GLU A 744 4.84 -12.97 13.56
N LEU A 745 5.21 -12.61 14.78
CA LEU A 745 4.64 -13.23 15.99
C LEU A 745 3.12 -13.02 16.06
N CYS A 746 2.62 -11.84 15.68
CA CYS A 746 1.19 -11.52 15.61
C CYS A 746 0.45 -12.41 14.61
N LYS A 747 1.04 -12.69 13.44
CA LYS A 747 0.49 -13.60 12.44
C LYS A 747 0.39 -15.03 12.98
N VAL A 748 1.45 -15.53 13.61
CA VAL A 748 1.45 -16.88 14.22
C VAL A 748 0.41 -16.97 15.35
N ALA A 749 0.38 -16.00 16.24
CA ALA A 749 -0.60 -15.94 17.32
C ALA A 749 -2.05 -15.90 16.81
N ALA A 750 -2.30 -15.22 15.67
CA ALA A 750 -3.62 -15.15 15.05
C ALA A 750 -4.14 -16.50 14.56
N VAL A 751 -3.25 -17.41 14.16
CA VAL A 751 -3.61 -18.78 13.77
C VAL A 751 -3.99 -19.63 14.98
N ILE A 752 -3.28 -19.50 16.11
CA ILE A 752 -3.62 -20.23 17.35
C ILE A 752 -5.04 -19.88 17.78
N GLY A 753 -5.40 -18.60 17.77
CA GLY A 753 -6.76 -18.19 18.10
C GLY A 753 -6.86 -16.76 18.66
N ARG A 754 -8.10 -16.35 18.98
CA ARG A 754 -8.34 -15.07 19.66
C ARG A 754 -7.71 -15.05 21.05
N GLU A 755 -7.80 -16.18 21.77
CA GLU A 755 -7.09 -16.46 23.00
C GLU A 755 -5.98 -17.47 22.69
N PHE A 756 -4.76 -17.21 23.14
CA PHE A 756 -3.63 -18.09 22.86
C PHE A 756 -2.75 -18.31 24.10
N ASP A 757 -2.16 -19.49 24.15
CA ASP A 757 -1.20 -19.88 25.20
C ASP A 757 0.22 -19.64 24.72
N LEU A 758 1.01 -18.98 25.56
CA LEU A 758 2.41 -18.65 25.26
C LEU A 758 3.25 -19.91 25.01
N THR A 759 2.94 -21.03 25.67
CA THR A 759 3.69 -22.28 25.50
C THR A 759 3.50 -22.86 24.10
N ILE A 760 2.28 -22.80 23.57
CA ILE A 760 1.97 -23.23 22.21
C ILE A 760 2.67 -22.29 21.21
N LEU A 761 2.54 -20.97 21.43
CA LEU A 761 3.16 -19.96 20.58
C LEU A 761 4.68 -20.12 20.50
N GLU A 762 5.35 -20.35 21.64
CA GLU A 762 6.79 -20.61 21.69
C GLU A 762 7.19 -21.87 20.91
N SER A 763 6.40 -22.93 21.01
CA SER A 763 6.68 -24.20 20.31
C SER A 763 6.53 -24.04 18.81
N VAL A 764 5.47 -23.38 18.35
CA VAL A 764 5.23 -23.09 16.92
C VAL A 764 6.32 -22.16 16.37
N TRP A 765 6.67 -21.10 17.10
CA TRP A 765 7.71 -20.16 16.69
C TRP A 765 9.06 -20.87 16.51
N LYS A 766 9.45 -21.76 17.44
CA LYS A 766 10.68 -22.55 17.35
C LYS A 766 10.69 -23.49 16.15
N ALA A 767 9.54 -24.11 15.84
CA ALA A 767 9.44 -25.02 14.69
C ALA A 767 9.54 -24.28 13.34
N LEU A 768 9.07 -23.04 13.26
CA LEU A 768 9.17 -22.20 12.06
C LEU A 768 10.58 -21.64 11.83
N HIS A 769 11.39 -21.46 12.90
CA HIS A 769 12.72 -20.80 12.85
C HIS A 769 13.84 -21.76 13.28
N THR A 770 14.09 -22.81 12.48
CA THR A 770 15.01 -23.92 12.79
C THR A 770 16.51 -23.62 12.63
N ASP A 771 16.92 -22.42 12.20
CA ASP A 771 18.34 -22.10 12.03
C ASP A 771 19.09 -22.02 13.37
N ALA A 772 20.04 -22.97 13.54
CA ALA A 772 20.73 -23.29 14.79
C ALA A 772 21.50 -22.13 15.48
N ASN A 773 21.81 -21.03 14.79
CA ASN A 773 22.55 -19.89 15.35
C ASN A 773 21.66 -18.91 16.13
N ILE A 774 20.34 -19.06 16.09
CA ILE A 774 19.36 -18.18 16.73
C ILE A 774 18.83 -18.79 18.05
N LEU A 775 19.01 -20.11 18.26
CA LEU A 775 18.38 -20.86 19.36
C LEU A 775 18.92 -20.51 20.78
N GLN A 776 20.13 -20.00 20.93
CA GLN A 776 20.68 -19.69 22.28
C GLN A 776 20.27 -18.33 22.86
N THR A 777 19.73 -17.41 22.02
CA THR A 777 19.28 -16.08 22.43
C THR A 777 17.78 -15.97 22.69
N GLN A 778 17.00 -17.05 22.53
CA GLN A 778 15.54 -16.99 22.36
C GLN A 778 14.69 -17.02 23.63
N ILE A 779 15.19 -17.45 24.83
CA ILE A 779 14.31 -17.62 26.00
C ILE A 779 13.71 -16.29 26.51
N GLY A 780 14.38 -15.16 26.33
CA GLY A 780 13.84 -13.84 26.67
C GLY A 780 13.26 -13.06 25.48
N PHE A 781 13.50 -13.53 24.25
CA PHE A 781 13.12 -12.80 23.02
C PHE A 781 11.60 -12.78 22.81
N ILE A 782 10.95 -13.95 22.81
CA ILE A 782 9.49 -14.06 22.64
C ILE A 782 8.76 -13.34 23.80
N GLU A 783 9.24 -13.47 25.04
CA GLU A 783 8.65 -12.74 26.17
C GLU A 783 8.75 -11.22 25.98
N ASN A 784 9.85 -10.70 25.40
CA ASN A 784 9.99 -9.28 25.11
C ASN A 784 9.03 -8.83 23.99
N LEU A 785 8.85 -9.66 22.95
CA LEU A 785 7.85 -9.39 21.90
C LEU A 785 6.42 -9.43 22.44
N ILE A 786 6.11 -10.36 23.35
CA ILE A 786 4.80 -10.41 24.03
C ILE A 786 4.55 -9.15 24.84
N LYS A 787 5.55 -8.66 25.60
CA LYS A 787 5.46 -7.40 26.34
C LYS A 787 5.30 -6.21 25.38
N ALA A 788 6.02 -6.21 24.26
CA ALA A 788 5.88 -5.19 23.22
C ALA A 788 4.46 -5.19 22.64
N GLY A 789 3.91 -6.34 22.26
CA GLY A 789 2.55 -6.45 21.75
C GLY A 789 1.47 -6.06 22.77
N THR A 790 1.76 -6.22 24.07
CA THR A 790 0.87 -5.70 25.12
C THR A 790 0.93 -4.16 25.18
N ARG A 791 2.11 -3.55 25.03
CA ARG A 791 2.27 -2.08 24.96
C ARG A 791 1.60 -1.49 23.74
N GLU A 792 1.69 -2.18 22.59
CA GLU A 792 1.06 -1.81 21.32
C GLU A 792 -0.46 -2.12 21.27
N ASN A 793 -1.07 -2.53 22.39
CA ASN A 793 -2.49 -2.87 22.47
C ASN A 793 -2.95 -3.92 21.43
N ILE A 794 -2.09 -4.88 21.09
CA ILE A 794 -2.44 -6.00 20.21
C ILE A 794 -3.18 -7.06 21.03
N TRP A 795 -2.64 -7.40 22.18
CA TRP A 795 -3.22 -8.35 23.11
C TRP A 795 -3.07 -7.89 24.57
N ARG A 796 -3.87 -8.50 25.43
CA ARG A 796 -3.79 -8.29 26.88
C ARG A 796 -3.57 -9.63 27.60
N PRO A 797 -2.86 -9.65 28.74
CA PRO A 797 -2.70 -10.87 29.53
C PRO A 797 -4.04 -11.23 30.21
N LEU A 798 -4.40 -12.51 30.16
CA LEU A 798 -5.47 -13.11 30.97
C LEU A 798 -4.88 -13.78 32.20
N THR A 799 -3.75 -14.47 32.03
CA THR A 799 -2.94 -15.09 33.06
C THR A 799 -1.46 -14.89 32.80
N LYS A 800 -0.57 -15.48 33.56
CA LYS A 800 0.89 -15.43 33.29
C LYS A 800 1.29 -16.02 31.95
N ARG A 801 0.49 -16.93 31.36
CA ARG A 801 0.79 -17.62 30.11
C ARG A 801 -0.29 -17.52 29.04
N ARG A 802 -1.47 -16.97 29.34
CA ARG A 802 -2.59 -16.84 28.38
C ARG A 802 -2.84 -15.39 28.05
N TYR A 803 -2.99 -15.10 26.77
CA TYR A 803 -3.20 -13.78 26.19
C TYR A 803 -4.44 -13.77 25.32
N LEU A 804 -5.08 -12.61 25.22
CA LEU A 804 -6.28 -12.39 24.40
C LEU A 804 -6.03 -11.23 23.45
N PHE A 805 -6.27 -11.43 22.16
CA PHE A 805 -6.27 -10.32 21.19
C PHE A 805 -7.29 -9.26 21.63
N GLN A 806 -6.84 -8.02 21.76
CA GLN A 806 -7.67 -6.91 22.23
C GLN A 806 -8.78 -6.58 21.23
N HIS A 807 -8.52 -6.70 19.94
CA HIS A 807 -9.46 -6.52 18.87
C HIS A 807 -9.60 -7.81 18.06
N ALA A 808 -10.83 -8.36 18.00
CA ALA A 808 -11.09 -9.57 17.22
C ALA A 808 -10.76 -9.38 15.74
N LEU A 809 -11.11 -8.20 15.19
CA LEU A 809 -10.83 -7.83 13.79
C LEU A 809 -9.34 -7.72 13.48
N LEU A 810 -8.50 -7.30 14.44
CA LEU A 810 -7.05 -7.27 14.25
C LEU A 810 -6.48 -8.70 14.10
N ARG A 811 -6.95 -9.65 14.92
CA ARG A 811 -6.62 -11.06 14.78
C ARG A 811 -7.04 -11.59 13.41
N GLU A 812 -8.25 -11.25 12.96
CA GLU A 812 -8.80 -11.69 11.68
C GLU A 812 -8.00 -11.10 10.50
N ALA A 813 -7.64 -9.82 10.56
CA ALA A 813 -6.76 -9.21 9.56
C ALA A 813 -5.39 -9.90 9.52
N ALA A 814 -4.77 -10.15 10.69
CA ALA A 814 -3.48 -10.85 10.78
C ALA A 814 -3.53 -12.29 10.25
N TYR A 815 -4.68 -12.95 10.36
CA TYR A 815 -4.93 -14.27 9.81
C TYR A 815 -5.10 -14.21 8.28
N ASN A 816 -5.97 -13.32 7.78
CA ASN A 816 -6.39 -13.26 6.38
C ASN A 816 -5.32 -12.73 5.41
N ILE A 817 -4.30 -12.00 5.89
CA ILE A 817 -3.16 -11.58 5.05
C ILE A 817 -2.21 -12.74 4.73
N GLN A 818 -2.30 -13.87 5.45
CA GLN A 818 -1.41 -15.02 5.27
C GLN A 818 -1.88 -15.91 4.14
N LEU A 819 -0.91 -16.57 3.49
CA LEU A 819 -1.20 -17.50 2.42
C LEU A 819 -1.80 -18.81 2.92
N PRO A 820 -2.69 -19.46 2.16
CA PRO A 820 -3.29 -20.74 2.54
C PRO A 820 -2.27 -21.82 2.88
N ALA A 821 -1.19 -21.97 2.12
CA ALA A 821 -0.14 -22.95 2.42
C ALA A 821 0.58 -22.65 3.74
N THR A 822 0.86 -21.36 4.01
CA THR A 822 1.44 -20.90 5.28
C THR A 822 0.49 -21.19 6.43
N LEU A 823 -0.82 -20.90 6.24
CA LEU A 823 -1.84 -21.19 7.24
C LEU A 823 -1.93 -22.70 7.54
N GLN A 824 -1.95 -23.54 6.50
CA GLN A 824 -1.97 -25.00 6.66
C GLN A 824 -0.75 -25.50 7.46
N GLN A 825 0.43 -25.02 7.15
CA GLN A 825 1.66 -25.36 7.87
C GLN A 825 1.58 -24.92 9.33
N ILE A 826 1.16 -23.69 9.62
CA ILE A 826 1.07 -23.18 10.99
C ILE A 826 -0.02 -23.94 11.76
N HIS A 827 -1.18 -24.23 11.15
CA HIS A 827 -2.22 -25.05 11.78
C HIS A 827 -1.72 -26.45 12.15
N LEU A 828 -0.91 -27.08 11.28
CA LEU A 828 -0.29 -28.37 11.61
C LEU A 828 0.63 -28.26 12.82
N LEU A 829 1.52 -27.27 12.84
CA LEU A 829 2.44 -27.05 13.97
C LEU A 829 1.70 -26.71 15.27
N VAL A 830 0.60 -25.97 15.20
CA VAL A 830 -0.25 -25.68 16.36
C VAL A 830 -0.89 -26.96 16.89
N ALA A 831 -1.44 -27.81 16.01
CA ALA A 831 -2.02 -29.09 16.43
C ALA A 831 -0.98 -30.00 17.09
N GLU A 832 0.21 -30.12 16.51
CA GLU A 832 1.31 -30.91 17.07
C GLU A 832 1.79 -30.33 18.42
N ALA A 833 1.86 -29.03 18.56
CA ALA A 833 2.20 -28.38 19.83
C ALA A 833 1.13 -28.63 20.90
N ILE A 834 -0.15 -28.60 20.53
CA ILE A 834 -1.24 -28.95 21.47
C ILE A 834 -1.14 -30.42 21.89
N GLU A 835 -0.94 -31.35 20.98
CA GLU A 835 -0.75 -32.77 21.33
C GLU A 835 0.44 -32.98 22.27
N LEU A 836 1.54 -32.28 22.04
CA LEU A 836 2.76 -32.40 22.84
C LEU A 836 2.54 -31.90 24.30
N HIS A 837 1.96 -30.70 24.43
CA HIS A 837 1.84 -30.04 25.74
C HIS A 837 0.64 -30.47 26.57
N PHE A 838 -0.41 -31.01 25.92
CA PHE A 838 -1.62 -31.48 26.59
C PHE A 838 -1.80 -33.00 26.54
N LYS A 839 -0.70 -33.76 26.35
CA LYS A 839 -0.74 -35.21 26.20
C LYS A 839 -1.50 -35.92 27.32
N ASP A 840 -1.33 -35.48 28.54
CA ASP A 840 -1.98 -36.09 29.74
C ASP A 840 -3.42 -35.62 29.94
N HIS A 841 -3.89 -34.60 29.20
CA HIS A 841 -5.23 -34.00 29.29
C HIS A 841 -5.77 -33.67 27.90
N ILE A 842 -5.53 -34.55 26.95
CA ILE A 842 -5.87 -34.33 25.52
C ILE A 842 -7.38 -34.18 25.31
N GLU A 843 -8.17 -34.83 26.18
CA GLU A 843 -9.63 -34.77 26.21
C GLU A 843 -10.17 -33.34 26.38
N LEU A 844 -9.39 -32.41 26.97
CA LEU A 844 -9.76 -31.00 27.08
C LEU A 844 -9.57 -30.19 25.81
N LYS A 845 -8.87 -30.77 24.80
CA LYS A 845 -8.45 -30.09 23.58
C LYS A 845 -8.94 -30.77 22.29
N LEU A 846 -9.84 -31.75 22.37
CA LEU A 846 -10.29 -32.52 21.21
C LEU A 846 -10.88 -31.63 20.09
N GLN A 847 -11.68 -30.62 20.44
CA GLN A 847 -12.30 -29.72 19.48
C GLN A 847 -11.27 -28.82 18.80
N GLU A 848 -10.31 -28.28 19.57
CA GLU A 848 -9.22 -27.46 19.04
C GLU A 848 -8.32 -28.27 18.11
N LEU A 849 -7.98 -29.50 18.49
CA LEU A 849 -7.19 -30.43 17.69
C LEU A 849 -7.91 -30.78 16.36
N ALA A 850 -9.22 -31.13 16.46
CA ALA A 850 -10.02 -31.39 15.28
C ALA A 850 -10.02 -30.20 14.30
N TYR A 851 -10.20 -28.97 14.82
CA TYR A 851 -10.20 -27.74 14.04
C TYR A 851 -8.85 -27.49 13.34
N HIS A 852 -7.74 -27.58 14.09
CA HIS A 852 -6.43 -27.31 13.52
C HIS A 852 -5.98 -28.38 12.52
N TYR A 853 -6.26 -29.67 12.76
CA TYR A 853 -5.95 -30.71 11.79
C TYR A 853 -6.83 -30.66 10.53
N GLU A 854 -8.08 -30.21 10.66
CA GLU A 854 -8.97 -29.97 9.52
C GLU A 854 -8.41 -28.88 8.62
N LEU A 855 -8.02 -27.73 9.17
CA LEU A 855 -7.44 -26.61 8.44
C LEU A 855 -6.01 -26.88 7.95
N ALA A 856 -5.28 -27.79 8.59
CA ALA A 856 -4.00 -28.30 8.11
C ALA A 856 -4.15 -29.31 6.96
N ASN A 857 -5.38 -29.63 6.53
CA ASN A 857 -5.71 -30.65 5.54
C ASN A 857 -5.17 -32.06 5.89
N HIS A 858 -5.01 -32.35 7.20
CA HIS A 858 -4.53 -33.64 7.70
C HIS A 858 -5.72 -34.55 8.03
N ILE A 859 -6.40 -35.04 6.96
CA ILE A 859 -7.70 -35.70 7.01
C ILE A 859 -7.76 -36.86 8.04
N GLN A 860 -6.68 -37.65 8.16
CA GLN A 860 -6.66 -38.79 9.06
C GLN A 860 -6.79 -38.40 10.54
N LYS A 861 -5.96 -37.49 11.01
CA LYS A 861 -5.99 -36.96 12.38
C LYS A 861 -7.23 -36.10 12.66
N ALA A 862 -7.64 -35.27 11.70
CA ALA A 862 -8.86 -34.51 11.78
C ALA A 862 -10.07 -35.42 12.02
N SER A 863 -10.17 -36.53 11.27
CA SER A 863 -11.25 -37.53 11.42
C SER A 863 -11.22 -38.22 12.78
N GLU A 864 -10.03 -38.55 13.30
CA GLU A 864 -9.85 -39.11 14.63
C GLU A 864 -10.38 -38.18 15.73
N PHE A 865 -9.92 -36.92 15.73
CA PHE A 865 -10.28 -35.96 16.76
C PHE A 865 -11.73 -35.48 16.63
N LEU A 866 -12.31 -35.40 15.42
CA LEU A 866 -13.74 -35.13 15.21
C LEU A 866 -14.59 -36.23 15.84
N TYR A 867 -14.21 -37.48 15.65
CA TYR A 867 -14.92 -38.59 16.26
C TYR A 867 -14.83 -38.58 17.78
N LEU A 868 -13.63 -38.37 18.34
CA LEU A 868 -13.44 -38.28 19.80
C LEU A 868 -14.23 -37.11 20.40
N ALA A 869 -14.23 -35.94 19.72
CA ALA A 869 -15.01 -34.78 20.14
C ALA A 869 -16.53 -35.07 20.10
N ALA A 870 -17.01 -35.79 19.08
CA ALA A 870 -18.40 -36.21 18.98
C ALA A 870 -18.80 -37.18 20.11
N VAL A 871 -17.97 -38.18 20.43
CA VAL A 871 -18.20 -39.08 21.56
C VAL A 871 -18.23 -38.34 22.89
N GLN A 872 -17.33 -37.41 23.12
CA GLN A 872 -17.30 -36.59 24.32
C GLN A 872 -18.55 -35.71 24.41
N ALA A 873 -18.97 -35.08 23.33
CA ALA A 873 -20.18 -34.25 23.28
C ALA A 873 -21.43 -35.09 23.60
N LYS A 874 -21.56 -36.31 23.02
CA LYS A 874 -22.63 -37.23 23.28
C LYS A 874 -22.68 -37.62 24.77
N ASN A 875 -21.52 -37.96 25.37
CA ASN A 875 -21.44 -38.34 26.79
C ASN A 875 -21.82 -37.19 27.72
N ASN A 876 -21.69 -35.95 27.25
CA ASN A 876 -22.09 -34.74 27.97
C ASN A 876 -23.52 -34.25 27.62
N TYR A 877 -24.33 -35.08 26.92
CA TYR A 877 -25.70 -34.78 26.48
C TYR A 877 -25.78 -33.55 25.52
N LEU A 878 -24.67 -33.15 24.87
CA LEU A 878 -24.60 -32.08 23.87
C LEU A 878 -24.86 -32.64 22.46
N ASN A 879 -26.09 -33.16 22.25
CA ASN A 879 -26.42 -33.93 21.07
C ASN A 879 -26.27 -33.16 19.75
N GLU A 880 -26.63 -31.88 19.72
CA GLU A 880 -26.46 -31.04 18.53
C GLU A 880 -24.97 -30.87 18.15
N ASN A 881 -24.10 -30.63 19.12
CA ASN A 881 -22.66 -30.54 18.89
C ASN A 881 -22.09 -31.88 18.42
N ALA A 882 -22.55 -33.00 18.99
CA ALA A 882 -22.14 -34.33 18.56
C ALA A 882 -22.51 -34.59 17.10
N LEU A 883 -23.74 -34.25 16.70
CA LEU A 883 -24.21 -34.35 15.32
C LEU A 883 -23.36 -33.48 14.38
N GLY A 884 -23.10 -32.23 14.76
CA GLY A 884 -22.28 -31.31 13.97
C GLY A 884 -20.84 -31.83 13.73
N PHE A 885 -20.21 -32.47 14.74
CA PHE A 885 -18.89 -33.09 14.56
C PHE A 885 -18.96 -34.34 13.65
N LEU A 886 -20.02 -35.16 13.77
CA LEU A 886 -20.20 -36.34 12.91
C LEU A 886 -20.50 -35.97 11.46
N GLU A 887 -21.28 -34.92 11.22
CA GLU A 887 -21.53 -34.37 9.87
C GLU A 887 -20.24 -33.88 9.20
N LYS A 888 -19.41 -33.10 9.93
CA LYS A 888 -18.08 -32.67 9.47
C LYS A 888 -17.18 -33.87 9.17
N LEU A 889 -17.16 -34.84 10.07
CA LEU A 889 -16.40 -36.07 9.87
C LEU A 889 -16.84 -36.81 8.58
N LEU A 890 -18.13 -36.98 8.38
CA LEU A 890 -18.66 -37.64 7.15
C LEU A 890 -18.33 -36.84 5.88
N LYS A 891 -18.36 -35.51 5.94
CA LYS A 891 -17.96 -34.65 4.83
C LYS A 891 -16.48 -34.80 4.49
N ASN A 892 -15.59 -34.83 5.48
CA ASN A 892 -14.15 -34.99 5.29
C ASN A 892 -13.76 -36.38 4.71
N ILE A 893 -14.51 -37.42 5.02
CA ILE A 893 -14.24 -38.79 4.55
C ILE A 893 -15.14 -39.23 3.38
N HIS A 894 -15.92 -38.33 2.80
CA HIS A 894 -16.94 -38.65 1.75
C HIS A 894 -16.36 -39.42 0.56
N LEU A 895 -15.13 -39.17 0.18
CA LEU A 895 -14.44 -39.83 -0.94
C LEU A 895 -13.81 -41.18 -0.56
N ASN A 896 -13.67 -41.51 0.73
CA ASN A 896 -13.06 -42.77 1.18
C ASN A 896 -14.07 -43.70 1.84
N GLN A 897 -14.67 -44.59 1.04
CA GLN A 897 -15.69 -45.53 1.51
C GLN A 897 -15.21 -46.53 2.57
N HIS A 898 -13.92 -46.75 2.70
CA HIS A 898 -13.29 -47.67 3.64
C HIS A 898 -12.66 -47.01 4.88
N HIS A 899 -12.92 -45.70 5.13
CA HIS A 899 -12.35 -45.02 6.26
C HIS A 899 -12.85 -45.58 7.59
N PRO A 900 -12.00 -45.91 8.56
CA PRO A 900 -12.35 -46.65 9.79
C PRO A 900 -13.43 -45.96 10.64
N TYR A 901 -13.54 -44.65 10.59
CA TYR A 901 -14.51 -43.86 11.34
C TYR A 901 -15.87 -43.70 10.63
N ARG A 902 -16.00 -44.07 9.35
CA ARG A 902 -17.25 -43.86 8.61
C ARG A 902 -18.41 -44.64 9.20
N LEU A 903 -18.20 -45.93 9.46
CA LEU A 903 -19.22 -46.80 10.07
C LEU A 903 -19.57 -46.30 11.49
N LYS A 904 -18.54 -45.91 12.27
CA LYS A 904 -18.71 -45.40 13.63
C LYS A 904 -19.45 -44.05 13.67
N ALA A 905 -19.39 -43.25 12.63
CA ALA A 905 -20.08 -41.96 12.53
C ALA A 905 -21.55 -42.12 12.05
N LEU A 906 -21.87 -43.22 11.35
CA LEU A 906 -23.22 -43.50 10.88
C LEU A 906 -24.09 -44.23 11.94
N ILE A 907 -23.47 -44.91 12.90
CA ILE A 907 -24.10 -45.55 14.05
C ILE A 907 -24.25 -44.60 15.23
#